data_9f66e5b59f0477fc1a3e4586d28a55a9
#
_entry.id   9f66e5b59f0477fc1a3e4586d28a55a9
#
_cell.length_a   1.000
_cell.length_b   1.000
_cell.length_c   1.000
_cell.angle_alpha   90.00
_cell.angle_beta   90.00
_cell.angle_gamma   90.00
#
_symmetry.space_group_name_H-M   'P 1'
#
loop_
_entity.id
_entity.type
_entity.pdbx_description
1 polymer ?
#
loop_
_entity_poly.entity_id
_entity_poly.type
_entity_poly.pdbx_seq_one_letter_code
_entity_poly.pdbx_strand_id
1 'polypeptide(L)'
;MVTYPRGSEWRRWDLHVHTPETLLNNQYQDNNWDEFIKNINESSVHVIGITDYMLLDNYKKLYSRRNEIDSQKYILPNLEFRISPETKDGKGINLHLLINPDSDEHIEKIEEALSHLYEDFRGQKYYCTNSHLTKLGNGDLGKGVNLFKISITTFKNWYKEENWLKNNSIVAVANSNYDGVSGLKDSGFLEQRKDFYYFADAIFSSNPKDVSFFMGKGVDPKATVIKEYRSLKPCIHGSDAHCFEKMFKPDNNRYCWIKADPNFVGLKQAILEPERVFIGDIPPTLDRVTKNKTKILEKLNITYVDEYTGSQGEWFNNISIEFNPEMTAIIGNKGSGKTAIAEITALLCNSRKEEDFVFLHRDKFRKKKLASNFKAKLSWSDGTLTNEKNIGTSVDLNQEELVHFVPQRSFEKYCNDSDKDFIAEINNVVFSRMSTEAKLGFSNFEDLKNHRKKEINAKKLELSISIQSLNSEIKKLEEKNDINYKKSIESSLKQKNLELTEHNKIKPKEVLPPADLNTPDYQKLVADKASFDEEIQRIEESKLKTLKKITNLEIIGEAISNLEVSIAEKIAKLRPQLDEYNIELGSLFSYKINKSILSSKLKEFKDDLEKIDKKLKKTENIEECGELIKKVNTIKAKIDEFNKTNQGRLTEYQKYLQEKEIWDAKQKVLTEQKNQLEQSLNYIGDFKSSELLNDIKKKRKERLEITKKIFECLQDEVKIHADFKREIVSFIENYRESMKNYSVSIDSGIFVENEFIKTFVDNYISSNVSSPFKGIEGTKKIKEILDMCNAENWECVASVLDEIQKEFDTANSDNKCFHNILKKDKYNELFNCLYNLDFLQARYSLRLYGKSLEELSPGERGSLLLVFYLLLDARDIPLILDQPEDNLDNESVANILVPFIREAKKRRQIVIITHNANLAVVSDAEQIIRVKIDKQNNNKFSFVSGSLESNIVNDVIDVLEGTRQSFNKRHDKYDITEK
;
A
#
# COMPACT_ATOMS: atom_id res chain seq x y z
N MET A 1 30.22 36.12 -6.53
CA MET A 1 30.12 34.65 -6.76
C MET A 1 28.78 34.36 -7.42
N VAL A 2 28.77 33.54 -8.45
CA VAL A 2 27.54 33.04 -9.05
C VAL A 2 26.85 32.07 -8.04
N THR A 3 25.56 32.22 -7.82
CA THR A 3 24.81 31.37 -6.90
C THR A 3 24.03 30.33 -7.69
N TYR A 4 24.01 29.11 -7.22
CA TYR A 4 23.28 27.96 -7.83
C TYR A 4 22.17 27.51 -6.87
N PRO A 5 20.99 28.19 -6.89
CA PRO A 5 19.94 27.93 -5.91
C PRO A 5 19.32 26.53 -6.03
N ARG A 6 19.42 25.90 -7.20
CA ARG A 6 19.00 24.50 -7.42
C ARG A 6 20.05 23.47 -7.01
N GLY A 7 21.22 23.93 -6.51
CA GLY A 7 22.30 23.07 -6.08
C GLY A 7 23.06 22.39 -7.21
N SER A 8 23.53 21.19 -6.92
CA SER A 8 24.35 20.41 -7.86
C SER A 8 23.51 19.91 -9.03
N GLU A 9 23.86 20.32 -10.23
CA GLU A 9 23.26 19.87 -11.50
C GLU A 9 24.34 19.33 -12.43
N TRP A 10 23.96 18.47 -13.36
CA TRP A 10 24.86 17.97 -14.38
C TRP A 10 25.32 19.09 -15.30
N ARG A 11 26.65 19.33 -15.29
CA ARG A 11 27.31 20.32 -16.14
C ARG A 11 28.45 19.68 -16.89
N ARG A 12 28.75 20.19 -18.10
CA ARG A 12 29.89 19.74 -18.88
C ARG A 12 31.17 20.37 -18.34
N TRP A 13 32.17 19.52 -18.14
CA TRP A 13 33.52 19.90 -17.72
C TRP A 13 34.49 19.40 -18.79
N ASP A 14 35.51 20.20 -19.07
CA ASP A 14 36.63 19.76 -19.88
C ASP A 14 37.93 20.06 -19.11
N LEU A 15 38.46 19.06 -18.46
CA LEU A 15 39.57 19.21 -17.52
C LEU A 15 40.95 19.06 -18.17
N HIS A 16 41.00 18.93 -19.54
CA HIS A 16 42.23 18.74 -20.27
C HIS A 16 42.21 19.47 -21.62
N VAL A 17 42.59 20.75 -21.62
CA VAL A 17 42.64 21.59 -22.81
C VAL A 17 43.96 22.32 -22.91
N HIS A 18 44.74 22.08 -23.95
CA HIS A 18 45.97 22.79 -24.19
C HIS A 18 45.72 24.14 -24.88
N THR A 19 46.63 25.07 -24.71
CA THR A 19 46.48 26.42 -25.24
C THR A 19 47.22 26.61 -26.59
N PRO A 20 46.95 27.69 -27.36
CA PRO A 20 47.62 27.95 -28.62
C PRO A 20 49.16 28.02 -28.57
N GLU A 21 49.76 28.22 -27.37
CA GLU A 21 51.20 28.23 -27.22
C GLU A 21 51.73 27.00 -26.42
N THR A 22 51.00 25.87 -26.43
CA THR A 22 51.44 24.65 -25.77
C THR A 22 52.79 24.17 -26.27
N LEU A 23 53.65 23.74 -25.36
CA LEU A 23 55.05 23.41 -25.66
C LEU A 23 55.25 22.11 -26.44
N LEU A 24 54.34 21.16 -26.29
CA LEU A 24 54.45 19.88 -26.97
C LEU A 24 53.17 19.63 -27.84
N ASN A 25 53.39 19.01 -28.99
CA ASN A 25 52.34 18.60 -29.91
C ASN A 25 51.37 19.73 -30.34
N ASN A 26 51.88 20.97 -30.38
CA ASN A 26 51.05 22.11 -30.78
C ASN A 26 50.57 21.97 -32.21
N GLN A 27 49.27 21.94 -32.42
CA GLN A 27 48.58 21.86 -33.74
C GLN A 27 47.75 23.12 -34.03
N TYR A 28 47.78 24.13 -33.15
CA TYR A 28 47.21 25.43 -33.44
C TYR A 28 48.03 26.13 -34.53
N GLN A 29 47.33 26.58 -35.59
CA GLN A 29 48.01 27.18 -36.73
C GLN A 29 48.57 28.57 -36.43
N ASP A 30 47.89 29.28 -35.52
CA ASP A 30 48.26 30.60 -35.03
C ASP A 30 48.14 30.65 -33.51
N ASN A 31 48.96 31.51 -32.88
CA ASN A 31 48.86 31.80 -31.44
C ASN A 31 47.67 32.73 -31.17
N ASN A 32 46.44 32.36 -31.67
CA ASN A 32 45.25 33.19 -31.63
C ASN A 32 44.48 33.02 -30.32
N TRP A 33 44.90 33.76 -29.32
CA TRP A 33 44.23 33.79 -28.01
C TRP A 33 42.83 34.37 -28.04
N ASP A 34 42.51 35.28 -29.01
CA ASP A 34 41.18 35.85 -29.12
C ASP A 34 40.14 34.77 -29.56
N GLU A 35 40.53 33.94 -30.52
CA GLU A 35 39.72 32.82 -30.94
C GLU A 35 39.60 31.74 -29.84
N PHE A 36 40.67 31.54 -29.09
CA PHE A 36 40.64 30.59 -27.93
C PHE A 36 39.65 31.06 -26.86
N ILE A 37 39.68 32.33 -26.48
CA ILE A 37 38.76 32.92 -25.52
C ILE A 37 37.33 32.93 -26.05
N LYS A 38 37.15 33.23 -27.34
CA LYS A 38 35.85 33.16 -27.97
C LYS A 38 35.26 31.75 -27.90
N ASN A 39 36.02 30.73 -28.26
CA ASN A 39 35.59 29.32 -28.18
C ASN A 39 35.23 28.90 -26.71
N ILE A 40 35.97 29.39 -25.71
CA ILE A 40 35.61 29.20 -24.29
C ILE A 40 34.24 29.78 -24.00
N ASN A 41 34.01 31.04 -24.39
CA ASN A 41 32.76 31.75 -24.09
C ASN A 41 31.53 31.11 -24.81
N GLU A 42 31.70 30.71 -26.06
CA GLU A 42 30.63 30.10 -26.86
C GLU A 42 30.35 28.63 -26.49
N SER A 43 31.25 27.96 -25.78
CA SER A 43 31.11 26.57 -25.39
C SER A 43 30.00 26.34 -24.37
N SER A 44 29.45 25.13 -24.32
CA SER A 44 28.54 24.66 -23.26
C SER A 44 29.29 24.11 -22.04
N VAL A 45 30.63 24.21 -22.00
CA VAL A 45 31.48 23.75 -20.92
C VAL A 45 31.49 24.80 -19.81
N HIS A 46 31.33 24.38 -18.56
CA HIS A 46 31.27 25.27 -17.39
C HIS A 46 32.64 25.39 -16.67
N VAL A 47 33.38 24.29 -16.64
CA VAL A 47 34.69 24.24 -16.01
C VAL A 47 35.73 23.73 -16.98
N ILE A 48 36.86 24.46 -17.07
CA ILE A 48 37.90 24.20 -18.03
C ILE A 48 39.26 24.10 -17.30
N GLY A 49 39.89 22.95 -17.44
CA GLY A 49 41.27 22.73 -16.98
C GLY A 49 42.28 23.12 -18.06
N ILE A 50 42.93 24.23 -17.90
CA ILE A 50 43.98 24.70 -18.79
C ILE A 50 45.22 23.91 -18.50
N THR A 51 45.65 23.13 -19.47
CA THR A 51 46.74 22.16 -19.33
C THR A 51 48.06 22.75 -19.81
N ASP A 52 49.03 22.84 -18.90
CA ASP A 52 50.41 23.19 -19.19
C ASP A 52 51.36 22.05 -18.77
N TYR A 53 52.41 21.85 -19.53
CA TYR A 53 53.43 20.84 -19.20
C TYR A 53 54.37 21.34 -18.10
N MET A 54 54.07 20.99 -16.83
CA MET A 54 54.88 21.27 -15.64
C MET A 54 55.12 22.74 -15.33
N LEU A 55 54.66 23.68 -16.15
CA LEU A 55 54.81 25.13 -16.04
C LEU A 55 53.47 25.81 -16.06
N LEU A 56 53.42 27.13 -15.76
CA LEU A 56 52.16 27.91 -15.72
C LEU A 56 52.09 29.04 -16.73
N ASP A 57 53.04 29.14 -17.65
CA ASP A 57 53.17 30.35 -18.50
C ASP A 57 51.94 30.65 -19.32
N ASN A 58 51.30 29.63 -19.91
CA ASN A 58 50.08 29.79 -20.67
C ASN A 58 48.86 30.05 -19.83
N TYR A 59 48.78 29.36 -18.69
CA TYR A 59 47.68 29.63 -17.72
C TYR A 59 47.75 31.09 -17.23
N LYS A 60 48.98 31.62 -16.93
CA LYS A 60 49.15 33.01 -16.53
C LYS A 60 48.70 33.98 -17.59
N LYS A 61 49.01 33.72 -18.88
CA LYS A 61 48.51 34.50 -20.01
C LYS A 61 47.03 34.55 -20.04
N LEU A 62 46.36 33.40 -19.97
CA LEU A 62 44.88 33.34 -19.95
C LEU A 62 44.31 34.03 -18.71
N TYR A 63 44.93 33.82 -17.52
CA TYR A 63 44.49 34.45 -16.29
C TYR A 63 44.57 35.96 -16.32
N SER A 64 45.62 36.55 -16.98
CA SER A 64 45.70 38.00 -17.18
C SER A 64 44.57 38.56 -18.07
N ARG A 65 43.92 37.72 -18.87
CA ARG A 65 42.79 38.06 -19.72
C ARG A 65 41.44 37.54 -19.16
N ARG A 66 41.38 37.21 -17.85
CA ARG A 66 40.20 36.60 -17.21
C ARG A 66 38.92 37.43 -17.38
N ASN A 67 39.08 38.75 -17.47
CA ASN A 67 37.94 39.68 -17.68
C ASN A 67 37.24 39.53 -19.03
N GLU A 68 37.88 38.91 -20.02
CA GLU A 68 37.31 38.66 -21.34
C GLU A 68 36.51 37.33 -21.38
N ILE A 69 36.64 36.53 -20.34
CA ILE A 69 35.95 35.24 -20.22
C ILE A 69 34.65 35.43 -19.43
N ASP A 70 33.57 34.81 -19.90
CA ASP A 70 32.28 34.82 -19.21
C ASP A 70 32.44 34.41 -17.75
N SER A 71 31.82 35.16 -16.88
CA SER A 71 31.86 34.97 -15.42
C SER A 71 31.26 33.64 -15.00
N GLN A 72 30.45 32.97 -15.84
CA GLN A 72 29.91 31.64 -15.57
C GLN A 72 30.91 30.50 -15.87
N LYS A 73 32.03 30.81 -16.51
CA LYS A 73 33.10 29.84 -16.80
C LYS A 73 34.11 29.83 -15.64
N TYR A 74 34.37 28.64 -15.13
CA TYR A 74 35.41 28.42 -14.10
C TYR A 74 36.65 27.86 -14.74
N ILE A 75 37.78 28.56 -14.63
CA ILE A 75 39.04 28.18 -15.24
C ILE A 75 40.00 27.76 -14.13
N LEU A 76 40.55 26.58 -14.20
CA LEU A 76 41.54 26.08 -13.24
C LEU A 76 42.81 25.62 -13.97
N PRO A 77 44.02 25.76 -13.32
CA PRO A 77 45.26 25.22 -13.85
C PRO A 77 45.29 23.69 -13.71
N ASN A 78 45.70 23.02 -14.78
CA ASN A 78 46.00 21.59 -14.82
C ASN A 78 47.47 21.43 -15.22
N LEU A 79 48.31 20.98 -14.30
CA LEU A 79 49.72 20.71 -14.60
C LEU A 79 49.91 19.24 -14.97
N GLU A 80 50.42 18.99 -16.17
CA GLU A 80 50.70 17.66 -16.68
C GLU A 80 52.17 17.32 -16.49
N PHE A 81 52.45 16.30 -15.68
CA PHE A 81 53.77 15.74 -15.41
C PHE A 81 53.99 14.42 -16.15
N ARG A 82 55.29 14.18 -16.49
CA ARG A 82 55.74 12.90 -17.04
C ARG A 82 56.47 12.12 -15.93
N ILE A 83 55.80 11.07 -15.42
CA ILE A 83 56.32 10.31 -14.27
C ILE A 83 56.98 9.00 -14.74
N SER A 84 58.17 8.67 -14.23
CA SER A 84 58.78 7.36 -14.41
C SER A 84 58.27 6.36 -13.38
N PRO A 85 58.21 5.05 -13.69
CA PRO A 85 58.81 4.38 -14.86
C PRO A 85 58.06 4.67 -16.17
N GLU A 86 58.77 4.44 -17.28
CA GLU A 86 58.20 4.59 -18.61
C GLU A 86 57.32 3.38 -18.99
N THR A 87 56.35 3.65 -19.81
CA THR A 87 55.51 2.61 -20.46
C THR A 87 56.36 1.81 -21.46
N LYS A 88 55.82 0.68 -21.97
CA LYS A 88 56.46 -0.14 -22.99
C LYS A 88 56.86 0.67 -24.26
N ASP A 89 56.15 1.77 -24.52
CA ASP A 89 56.43 2.65 -25.68
C ASP A 89 57.44 3.79 -25.31
N GLY A 90 58.10 3.70 -24.17
CA GLY A 90 59.12 4.69 -23.74
C GLY A 90 58.54 6.01 -23.28
N LYS A 91 57.25 6.07 -22.97
CA LYS A 91 56.57 7.28 -22.48
C LYS A 91 56.49 7.29 -20.98
N GLY A 92 56.71 8.49 -20.39
CA GLY A 92 56.37 8.68 -18.95
C GLY A 92 54.85 8.59 -18.73
N ILE A 93 54.47 8.21 -17.52
CA ILE A 93 53.05 8.17 -17.09
C ILE A 93 52.59 9.62 -16.92
N ASN A 94 51.51 10.02 -17.58
CA ASN A 94 50.88 11.30 -17.42
C ASN A 94 50.19 11.36 -16.06
N LEU A 95 50.63 12.32 -15.25
CA LEU A 95 50.02 12.66 -13.97
C LEU A 95 49.61 14.12 -14.01
N HIS A 96 48.39 14.42 -13.62
CA HIS A 96 47.80 15.74 -13.65
C HIS A 96 47.58 16.26 -12.22
N LEU A 97 47.90 17.53 -11.99
CA LEU A 97 47.47 18.28 -10.82
C LEU A 97 46.47 19.31 -11.24
N LEU A 98 45.22 19.10 -10.83
CA LEU A 98 44.11 20.02 -10.99
C LEU A 98 44.13 20.95 -9.75
N ILE A 99 44.39 22.25 -9.91
CA ILE A 99 44.69 23.11 -8.79
C ILE A 99 43.59 24.17 -8.62
N ASN A 100 43.30 24.48 -7.38
CA ASN A 100 42.32 25.49 -6.97
C ASN A 100 42.78 26.93 -7.33
N PRO A 101 42.04 27.66 -8.19
CA PRO A 101 42.39 29.04 -8.55
C PRO A 101 41.77 30.12 -7.67
N ASP A 102 41.04 29.74 -6.61
CA ASP A 102 40.22 30.68 -5.82
C ASP A 102 41.02 31.63 -4.93
N SER A 103 42.31 31.35 -4.71
CA SER A 103 43.21 32.26 -4.00
C SER A 103 43.92 33.19 -4.99
N ASP A 104 43.99 34.48 -4.74
CA ASP A 104 44.73 35.45 -5.55
C ASP A 104 46.23 35.12 -5.64
N GLU A 105 46.80 34.47 -4.65
CA GLU A 105 48.19 34.03 -4.57
C GLU A 105 48.47 32.67 -5.22
N HIS A 106 47.43 32.01 -5.82
CA HIS A 106 47.57 30.63 -6.28
C HIS A 106 48.70 30.44 -7.29
N ILE A 107 48.89 31.39 -8.19
CA ILE A 107 49.99 31.35 -9.19
C ILE A 107 51.36 31.35 -8.50
N GLU A 108 51.60 32.29 -7.59
CA GLU A 108 52.84 32.40 -6.85
C GLU A 108 53.13 31.14 -6.00
N LYS A 109 52.09 30.60 -5.36
CA LYS A 109 52.18 29.36 -4.56
C LYS A 109 52.53 28.14 -5.39
N ILE A 110 51.97 28.04 -6.60
CA ILE A 110 52.30 26.95 -7.51
C ILE A 110 53.72 27.08 -8.03
N GLU A 111 54.16 28.29 -8.44
CA GLU A 111 55.53 28.52 -8.92
C GLU A 111 56.55 28.29 -7.81
N GLU A 112 56.28 28.69 -6.58
CA GLU A 112 57.11 28.42 -5.41
C GLU A 112 57.28 26.90 -5.23
N ALA A 113 56.17 26.13 -5.23
CA ALA A 113 56.19 24.67 -5.10
C ALA A 113 56.98 24.00 -6.23
N LEU A 114 56.75 24.41 -7.48
CA LEU A 114 57.47 23.86 -8.62
C LEU A 114 58.97 24.14 -8.56
N SER A 115 59.40 25.27 -8.00
CA SER A 115 60.82 25.61 -7.82
C SER A 115 61.52 24.65 -6.85
N HIS A 116 60.84 23.97 -5.98
CA HIS A 116 61.36 22.96 -5.05
C HIS A 116 61.39 21.54 -5.70
N LEU A 117 60.67 21.30 -6.78
CA LEU A 117 60.62 20.00 -7.46
C LEU A 117 61.85 19.83 -8.33
N TYR A 118 62.69 18.85 -8.08
CA TYR A 118 63.86 18.51 -8.89
C TYR A 118 64.00 17.02 -9.17
N GLU A 119 64.72 16.69 -10.21
CA GLU A 119 65.16 15.33 -10.51
C GLU A 119 66.68 15.37 -10.85
N ASP A 120 67.36 14.26 -10.58
CA ASP A 120 68.81 14.13 -10.86
C ASP A 120 69.01 13.45 -12.22
N PHE A 121 69.64 14.17 -13.11
CA PHE A 121 70.03 13.64 -14.41
C PHE A 121 71.57 13.58 -14.50
N ARG A 122 72.12 12.40 -14.44
CA ARG A 122 73.57 12.12 -14.57
C ARG A 122 74.40 12.89 -13.52
N GLY A 123 73.94 12.94 -12.28
CA GLY A 123 74.61 13.62 -11.18
C GLY A 123 74.42 15.12 -11.13
N GLN A 124 73.55 15.70 -11.99
CA GLN A 124 73.18 17.12 -11.93
C GLN A 124 71.71 17.26 -11.63
N LYS A 125 71.38 18.11 -10.62
CA LYS A 125 70.00 18.43 -10.25
C LYS A 125 69.42 19.47 -11.21
N TYR A 126 68.25 19.13 -11.77
CA TYR A 126 67.45 20.08 -12.54
C TYR A 126 66.10 20.30 -11.82
N TYR A 127 65.79 21.56 -11.58
CA TYR A 127 64.54 21.98 -10.95
C TYR A 127 63.44 22.24 -12.00
N CYS A 128 62.19 22.08 -11.60
CA CYS A 128 61.03 22.30 -12.46
C CYS A 128 60.79 23.82 -12.64
N THR A 129 61.70 24.49 -13.33
CA THR A 129 61.65 25.92 -13.66
C THR A 129 62.07 26.13 -15.12
N ASN A 130 61.57 27.20 -15.77
CA ASN A 130 61.89 27.51 -17.15
C ASN A 130 63.43 27.50 -17.43
N SER A 131 64.21 28.08 -16.58
CA SER A 131 65.68 28.16 -16.74
C SER A 131 66.37 26.80 -16.68
N HIS A 132 66.00 25.97 -15.73
CA HIS A 132 66.57 24.62 -15.57
C HIS A 132 66.09 23.66 -16.65
N LEU A 133 64.81 23.74 -17.07
CA LEU A 133 64.26 22.91 -18.14
C LEU A 133 64.88 23.32 -19.50
N THR A 134 65.03 24.61 -19.80
CA THR A 134 65.73 25.07 -20.97
C THR A 134 67.17 24.57 -20.99
N LYS A 135 67.88 24.59 -19.83
CA LYS A 135 69.25 24.04 -19.74
C LYS A 135 69.26 22.52 -19.97
N LEU A 136 68.32 21.76 -19.42
CA LEU A 136 68.21 20.34 -19.69
C LEU A 136 67.97 20.02 -21.16
N GLY A 137 67.21 20.87 -21.85
CA GLY A 137 66.92 20.74 -23.29
C GLY A 137 68.01 21.33 -24.20
N ASN A 138 69.21 21.71 -23.66
CA ASN A 138 70.29 22.36 -24.44
C ASN A 138 69.83 23.63 -25.18
N GLY A 139 69.09 24.48 -24.51
CA GLY A 139 68.56 25.75 -25.01
C GLY A 139 67.15 25.69 -25.58
N ASP A 140 66.53 24.52 -25.60
CA ASP A 140 65.17 24.29 -26.06
C ASP A 140 64.26 23.86 -24.91
N LEU A 141 63.33 24.69 -24.52
CA LEU A 141 62.44 24.45 -23.40
C LEU A 141 61.56 23.24 -23.65
N GLY A 142 60.99 23.07 -24.85
CA GLY A 142 60.13 21.94 -25.21
C GLY A 142 60.87 20.59 -25.11
N LYS A 143 62.12 20.55 -25.56
CA LYS A 143 62.96 19.36 -25.36
C LYS A 143 63.26 19.13 -23.88
N GLY A 144 63.53 20.19 -23.11
CA GLY A 144 63.75 20.10 -21.68
C GLY A 144 62.57 19.53 -20.93
N VAL A 145 61.37 19.98 -21.21
CA VAL A 145 60.09 19.47 -20.63
C VAL A 145 59.89 17.98 -21.02
N ASN A 146 60.20 17.60 -22.26
CA ASN A 146 60.03 16.19 -22.65
C ASN A 146 61.07 15.26 -22.02
N LEU A 147 62.27 15.77 -21.68
CA LEU A 147 63.32 15.00 -21.00
C LEU A 147 63.13 14.95 -19.49
N PHE A 148 62.45 15.92 -18.90
CA PHE A 148 62.25 16.01 -17.46
C PHE A 148 61.19 14.98 -17.00
N LYS A 149 61.60 13.73 -16.73
CA LYS A 149 60.80 12.66 -16.22
C LYS A 149 61.12 12.41 -14.76
N ILE A 150 60.17 12.70 -13.91
CA ILE A 150 60.29 12.63 -12.45
C ILE A 150 59.97 11.21 -11.97
N SER A 151 60.74 10.70 -10.99
CA SER A 151 60.37 9.43 -10.38
C SER A 151 59.08 9.58 -9.55
N ILE A 152 58.23 8.56 -9.53
CA ILE A 152 57.02 8.59 -8.68
C ILE A 152 57.38 8.84 -7.21
N THR A 153 58.48 8.33 -6.74
CA THR A 153 58.94 8.53 -5.37
C THR A 153 59.35 10.00 -5.11
N THR A 154 60.12 10.60 -6.02
CA THR A 154 60.47 12.03 -5.94
C THR A 154 59.21 12.90 -5.95
N PHE A 155 58.28 12.61 -6.88
CA PHE A 155 57.04 13.37 -6.95
C PHE A 155 56.21 13.26 -5.68
N LYS A 156 56.05 12.07 -5.10
CA LYS A 156 55.30 11.86 -3.85
C LYS A 156 55.91 12.54 -2.68
N ASN A 157 57.25 12.52 -2.54
CA ASN A 157 57.94 13.17 -1.45
C ASN A 157 57.77 14.69 -1.52
N TRP A 158 58.01 15.26 -2.71
CA TRP A 158 57.78 16.67 -2.96
C TRP A 158 56.32 17.07 -2.65
N TYR A 159 55.34 16.36 -3.21
CA TYR A 159 53.92 16.69 -3.01
C TYR A 159 53.49 16.59 -1.54
N LYS A 160 54.11 15.70 -0.77
CA LYS A 160 53.84 15.55 0.68
C LYS A 160 54.34 16.77 1.45
N GLU A 161 55.48 17.37 1.04
CA GLU A 161 56.11 18.52 1.69
C GLU A 161 55.42 19.83 1.34
N GLU A 162 54.80 19.94 0.16
CA GLU A 162 54.12 21.14 -0.33
C GLU A 162 52.68 21.23 0.25
N ASN A 163 52.55 21.66 1.48
CA ASN A 163 51.27 21.67 2.22
C ASN A 163 50.18 22.48 1.54
N TRP A 164 50.51 23.64 0.96
CA TRP A 164 49.50 24.45 0.27
C TRP A 164 49.00 23.70 -0.96
N LEU A 165 49.88 23.17 -1.79
CA LEU A 165 49.52 22.44 -3.01
C LEU A 165 48.68 21.19 -2.69
N LYS A 166 49.08 20.44 -1.68
CA LYS A 166 48.34 19.22 -1.23
C LYS A 166 46.92 19.54 -0.82
N ASN A 167 46.67 20.68 -0.16
CA ASN A 167 45.35 21.06 0.28
C ASN A 167 44.48 21.69 -0.83
N ASN A 168 45.11 22.20 -1.88
CA ASN A 168 44.51 22.95 -2.97
C ASN A 168 44.68 22.27 -4.33
N SER A 169 44.95 20.97 -4.38
CA SER A 169 45.00 20.25 -5.65
C SER A 169 44.33 18.87 -5.55
N ILE A 170 44.02 18.31 -6.70
CA ILE A 170 43.55 16.95 -6.91
C ILE A 170 44.52 16.26 -7.86
N VAL A 171 44.97 15.08 -7.48
CA VAL A 171 45.88 14.27 -8.27
C VAL A 171 45.07 13.31 -9.16
N ALA A 172 45.25 13.40 -10.48
CA ALA A 172 44.67 12.47 -11.42
C ALA A 172 45.76 11.81 -12.27
N VAL A 173 45.64 10.50 -12.50
CA VAL A 173 46.60 9.73 -13.29
C VAL A 173 45.96 9.18 -14.56
N ALA A 174 46.66 9.30 -15.67
CA ALA A 174 46.18 8.75 -16.94
C ALA A 174 46.21 7.22 -16.91
N ASN A 175 45.16 6.61 -17.50
CA ASN A 175 45.05 5.16 -17.61
C ASN A 175 44.91 4.72 -19.07
N SER A 176 45.88 5.10 -19.89
CA SER A 176 46.03 4.65 -21.27
C SER A 176 47.10 3.57 -21.41
N ASN A 177 47.09 2.86 -22.55
CA ASN A 177 48.16 1.92 -22.88
C ASN A 177 49.45 2.60 -23.37
N TYR A 178 49.35 3.88 -23.76
CA TYR A 178 50.46 4.61 -24.39
C TYR A 178 51.26 5.44 -23.38
N ASP A 179 50.62 6.27 -22.61
CA ASP A 179 51.20 7.21 -21.66
C ASP A 179 50.50 7.19 -20.29
N GLY A 180 49.80 6.11 -19.98
CA GLY A 180 49.13 5.89 -18.73
C GLY A 180 49.57 4.62 -17.99
N VAL A 181 49.06 4.45 -16.79
CA VAL A 181 49.41 3.34 -15.88
C VAL A 181 49.18 1.97 -16.52
N SER A 182 48.12 1.81 -17.36
CA SER A 182 47.88 0.59 -18.10
C SER A 182 48.98 0.22 -19.10
N GLY A 183 49.88 1.16 -19.47
CA GLY A 183 51.06 0.94 -20.33
C GLY A 183 52.21 0.21 -19.62
N LEU A 184 52.20 0.09 -18.30
CA LEU A 184 53.14 -0.66 -17.50
C LEU A 184 52.75 -2.15 -17.50
N LYS A 185 53.13 -2.88 -18.57
CA LYS A 185 52.57 -4.23 -18.84
C LYS A 185 53.31 -5.38 -18.20
N ASP A 186 54.57 -5.20 -17.81
CA ASP A 186 55.36 -6.26 -17.21
C ASP A 186 54.85 -6.61 -15.79
N SER A 187 54.92 -7.89 -15.46
CA SER A 187 54.49 -8.41 -14.14
C SER A 187 55.25 -7.76 -12.97
N GLY A 188 56.50 -7.31 -13.19
CA GLY A 188 57.32 -6.60 -12.21
C GLY A 188 56.76 -5.22 -11.83
N PHE A 189 55.86 -4.64 -12.63
CA PHE A 189 55.22 -3.33 -12.34
C PHE A 189 53.85 -3.39 -11.63
N LEU A 190 53.42 -4.60 -11.25
CA LEU A 190 52.10 -4.76 -10.65
C LEU A 190 51.91 -3.87 -9.40
N GLU A 191 52.87 -3.92 -8.50
CA GLU A 191 52.82 -3.12 -7.26
C GLU A 191 52.97 -1.62 -7.56
N GLN A 192 53.78 -1.22 -8.51
CA GLN A 192 53.90 0.17 -8.93
C GLN A 192 52.59 0.69 -9.55
N ARG A 193 51.88 -0.13 -10.37
CA ARG A 193 50.57 0.26 -10.89
C ARG A 193 49.57 0.49 -9.75
N LYS A 194 49.55 -0.38 -8.77
CA LYS A 194 48.70 -0.21 -7.59
C LYS A 194 49.05 1.06 -6.83
N ASP A 195 50.35 1.36 -6.73
CA ASP A 195 50.84 2.52 -6.03
C ASP A 195 50.41 3.84 -6.71
N PHE A 196 50.40 3.89 -8.04
CA PHE A 196 49.84 5.02 -8.77
C PHE A 196 48.34 5.22 -8.49
N TYR A 197 47.55 4.15 -8.59
CA TYR A 197 46.12 4.26 -8.33
C TYR A 197 45.80 4.57 -6.87
N TYR A 198 46.61 4.05 -5.93
CA TYR A 198 46.42 4.35 -4.51
C TYR A 198 46.70 5.83 -4.23
N PHE A 199 47.75 6.41 -4.87
CA PHE A 199 48.13 7.79 -4.71
C PHE A 199 47.10 8.76 -5.37
N ALA A 200 46.59 8.44 -6.53
CA ALA A 200 45.67 9.31 -7.28
C ALA A 200 44.32 9.46 -6.59
N ASP A 201 43.71 10.63 -6.73
CA ASP A 201 42.33 10.93 -6.29
C ASP A 201 41.33 10.57 -7.41
N ALA A 202 41.73 10.74 -8.68
CA ALA A 202 40.90 10.45 -9.85
C ALA A 202 41.74 9.77 -10.94
N ILE A 203 41.06 9.21 -11.93
CA ILE A 203 41.65 8.56 -13.11
C ILE A 203 41.31 9.37 -14.35
N PHE A 204 42.32 9.78 -15.13
CA PHE A 204 42.09 10.35 -16.46
C PHE A 204 41.86 9.21 -17.44
N SER A 205 40.61 8.93 -17.76
CA SER A 205 40.19 7.91 -18.71
C SER A 205 38.75 8.09 -19.17
N SER A 206 38.52 7.94 -20.45
CA SER A 206 37.16 7.87 -21.04
C SER A 206 36.77 6.43 -21.40
N ASN A 207 37.57 5.42 -21.04
CA ASN A 207 37.30 4.03 -21.34
C ASN A 207 36.19 3.47 -20.43
N PRO A 208 35.06 2.97 -20.96
CA PRO A 208 33.99 2.39 -20.14
C PRO A 208 34.42 1.24 -19.22
N LYS A 209 35.46 0.49 -19.60
CA LYS A 209 36.00 -0.60 -18.75
C LYS A 209 36.69 -0.04 -17.52
N ASP A 210 37.42 1.07 -17.66
CA ASP A 210 38.09 1.72 -16.53
C ASP A 210 37.05 2.35 -15.59
N VAL A 211 36.05 3.03 -16.16
CA VAL A 211 34.92 3.57 -15.38
C VAL A 211 34.25 2.46 -14.57
N SER A 212 33.95 1.33 -15.18
CA SER A 212 33.33 0.19 -14.50
C SER A 212 34.25 -0.38 -13.41
N PHE A 213 35.55 -0.53 -13.69
CA PHE A 213 36.52 -1.10 -12.76
C PHE A 213 36.70 -0.23 -11.52
N PHE A 214 37.01 1.06 -11.67
CA PHE A 214 37.25 1.95 -10.54
C PHE A 214 36.02 2.29 -9.72
N MET A 215 34.82 2.06 -10.27
CA MET A 215 33.54 2.12 -9.55
C MET A 215 33.16 0.81 -8.84
N GLY A 216 34.01 -0.22 -8.92
CA GLY A 216 33.73 -1.55 -8.34
C GLY A 216 32.53 -2.25 -8.97
N LYS A 217 32.26 -1.96 -10.26
CA LYS A 217 31.22 -2.60 -11.10
C LYS A 217 31.83 -3.55 -12.13
N GLY A 218 33.14 -3.71 -12.12
CA GLY A 218 33.91 -4.58 -13.00
C GLY A 218 34.20 -5.98 -12.39
N VAL A 219 35.39 -6.51 -12.65
CA VAL A 219 35.82 -7.82 -12.13
C VAL A 219 35.95 -7.79 -10.60
N ASP A 220 36.47 -6.66 -10.06
CA ASP A 220 36.64 -6.46 -8.63
C ASP A 220 35.42 -5.73 -8.03
N PRO A 221 34.83 -6.26 -6.92
CA PRO A 221 33.72 -5.59 -6.23
C PRO A 221 34.23 -4.35 -5.47
N LYS A 222 33.30 -3.45 -5.13
CA LYS A 222 33.57 -2.17 -4.41
C LYS A 222 34.53 -2.35 -3.22
N ALA A 223 34.32 -3.36 -2.38
CA ALA A 223 35.16 -3.60 -1.21
C ALA A 223 36.61 -3.88 -1.56
N THR A 224 36.86 -4.62 -2.64
CA THR A 224 38.22 -4.91 -3.14
C THR A 224 38.89 -3.64 -3.68
N VAL A 225 38.16 -2.87 -4.50
CA VAL A 225 38.67 -1.61 -5.06
C VAL A 225 39.05 -0.63 -3.95
N ILE A 226 38.18 -0.47 -2.93
CA ILE A 226 38.46 0.41 -1.79
C ILE A 226 39.67 -0.09 -1.00
N LYS A 227 39.79 -1.38 -0.76
CA LYS A 227 40.92 -1.99 -0.04
C LYS A 227 42.25 -1.80 -0.77
N GLU A 228 42.29 -2.02 -2.09
CA GLU A 228 43.51 -1.95 -2.90
C GLU A 228 43.89 -0.51 -3.24
N TYR A 229 42.93 0.40 -3.43
CA TYR A 229 43.19 1.76 -3.94
C TYR A 229 42.72 2.89 -3.01
N ARG A 230 42.44 2.60 -1.73
CA ARG A 230 42.00 3.60 -0.71
C ARG A 230 40.53 4.06 -0.85
N SER A 231 40.03 4.21 -2.08
CA SER A 231 38.67 4.69 -2.38
C SER A 231 38.22 4.20 -3.77
N LEU A 232 36.93 4.29 -4.07
CA LEU A 232 36.49 4.31 -5.46
C LEU A 232 37.09 5.56 -6.12
N LYS A 233 37.35 5.49 -7.45
CA LYS A 233 37.96 6.60 -8.19
C LYS A 233 37.02 7.05 -9.30
N PRO A 234 36.61 8.32 -9.35
CA PRO A 234 35.94 8.82 -10.55
C PRO A 234 36.90 8.81 -11.72
N CYS A 235 36.39 8.43 -12.88
CA CYS A 235 37.08 8.67 -14.15
C CYS A 235 36.71 10.06 -14.64
N ILE A 236 37.69 10.94 -14.80
CA ILE A 236 37.53 12.28 -15.38
C ILE A 236 38.15 12.32 -16.77
N HIS A 237 37.71 13.29 -17.58
CA HIS A 237 38.17 13.37 -18.96
C HIS A 237 38.13 14.79 -19.50
N GLY A 238 38.82 15.04 -20.60
CA GLY A 238 38.80 16.27 -21.36
C GLY A 238 38.98 15.99 -22.86
N SER A 239 38.96 17.02 -23.64
CA SER A 239 39.12 16.93 -25.09
C SER A 239 40.56 16.65 -25.51
N ASP A 240 41.52 16.89 -24.66
CA ASP A 240 42.96 16.86 -24.97
C ASP A 240 43.28 17.66 -26.25
N ALA A 241 42.61 18.81 -26.35
CA ALA A 241 42.64 19.61 -27.55
C ALA A 241 43.96 20.34 -27.73
N HIS A 242 44.59 20.12 -28.88
CA HIS A 242 45.81 20.82 -29.32
C HIS A 242 45.58 21.67 -30.58
N CYS A 243 44.29 21.81 -30.97
CA CYS A 243 43.83 22.65 -32.07
C CYS A 243 42.41 23.14 -31.83
N PHE A 244 41.94 24.19 -32.53
CA PHE A 244 40.62 24.78 -32.35
C PHE A 244 39.47 23.82 -32.69
N GLU A 245 39.62 22.96 -33.71
CA GLU A 245 38.57 22.00 -34.14
C GLU A 245 38.23 20.97 -33.07
N LYS A 246 39.18 20.60 -32.21
CA LYS A 246 39.06 19.62 -31.17
C LYS A 246 38.61 20.21 -29.82
N MET A 247 38.66 21.54 -29.66
CA MET A 247 38.32 22.19 -28.41
C MET A 247 36.91 21.75 -27.96
N PHE A 248 36.80 21.22 -26.73
CA PHE A 248 35.54 20.76 -26.12
C PHE A 248 34.83 19.66 -26.86
N LYS A 249 35.50 18.95 -27.77
CA LYS A 249 34.96 17.84 -28.58
C LYS A 249 35.80 16.60 -28.37
N PRO A 250 35.65 15.90 -27.23
CA PRO A 250 36.35 14.64 -27.00
C PRO A 250 35.91 13.56 -27.97
N ASP A 251 36.82 12.66 -28.31
CA ASP A 251 36.53 11.53 -29.21
C ASP A 251 35.33 10.71 -28.77
N ASN A 252 34.50 10.29 -29.76
CA ASN A 252 33.30 9.47 -29.55
C ASN A 252 32.23 10.12 -28.68
N ASN A 253 32.18 11.45 -28.57
CA ASN A 253 31.26 12.21 -27.72
C ASN A 253 31.34 11.77 -26.24
N ARG A 254 32.52 11.36 -25.77
CA ARG A 254 32.73 10.96 -24.38
C ARG A 254 32.98 12.18 -23.50
N TYR A 255 31.97 13.06 -23.42
CA TYR A 255 32.02 14.26 -22.61
C TYR A 255 32.16 13.91 -21.13
N CYS A 256 32.89 14.74 -20.39
CA CYS A 256 32.95 14.66 -18.94
C CYS A 256 31.82 15.52 -18.36
N TRP A 257 30.88 14.85 -17.71
CA TRP A 257 29.80 15.48 -16.97
C TRP A 257 30.03 15.32 -15.49
N ILE A 258 30.00 16.44 -14.75
CA ILE A 258 30.11 16.40 -13.29
C ILE A 258 28.85 17.06 -12.70
N LYS A 259 28.22 16.36 -11.77
CA LYS A 259 27.05 16.84 -11.04
C LYS A 259 27.52 17.59 -9.79
N ALA A 260 27.83 18.85 -9.98
CA ALA A 260 28.34 19.72 -8.91
C ALA A 260 28.21 21.20 -9.31
N ASP A 261 28.42 22.08 -8.35
CA ASP A 261 28.65 23.49 -8.65
C ASP A 261 29.98 23.63 -9.41
N PRO A 262 30.05 24.47 -10.45
CA PRO A 262 31.24 24.61 -11.28
C PRO A 262 32.34 25.43 -10.57
N ASN A 263 32.97 24.78 -9.58
CA ASN A 263 34.09 25.33 -8.81
C ASN A 263 34.99 24.20 -8.28
N PHE A 264 36.10 24.54 -7.62
CA PHE A 264 37.02 23.53 -7.11
C PHE A 264 36.44 22.68 -5.96
N VAL A 265 35.54 23.24 -5.15
CA VAL A 265 34.87 22.50 -4.07
C VAL A 265 33.93 21.44 -4.68
N GLY A 266 33.25 21.79 -5.79
CA GLY A 266 32.43 20.83 -6.55
C GLY A 266 33.24 19.68 -7.12
N LEU A 267 34.47 19.95 -7.60
CA LEU A 267 35.38 18.89 -8.03
C LEU A 267 35.79 17.98 -6.87
N LYS A 268 36.11 18.53 -5.70
CA LYS A 268 36.37 17.74 -4.47
C LYS A 268 35.20 16.89 -4.06
N GLN A 269 33.97 17.41 -4.17
CA GLN A 269 32.76 16.65 -3.87
C GLN A 269 32.59 15.49 -4.83
N ALA A 270 32.86 15.68 -6.12
CA ALA A 270 32.84 14.62 -7.12
C ALA A 270 33.89 13.52 -6.88
N ILE A 271 35.01 13.85 -6.25
CA ILE A 271 36.00 12.85 -5.81
C ILE A 271 35.48 12.02 -4.62
N LEU A 272 34.77 12.64 -3.69
CA LEU A 272 34.18 11.97 -2.52
C LEU A 272 32.99 11.11 -2.94
N GLU A 273 32.20 11.58 -3.92
CA GLU A 273 31.03 10.91 -4.46
C GLU A 273 31.20 10.59 -5.97
N PRO A 274 31.99 9.55 -6.32
CA PRO A 274 32.33 9.25 -7.72
C PRO A 274 31.15 9.02 -8.65
N GLU A 275 29.95 8.70 -8.13
CA GLU A 275 28.71 8.59 -8.91
C GLU A 275 28.24 9.94 -9.47
N ARG A 276 28.80 11.06 -9.01
CA ARG A 276 28.58 12.40 -9.58
C ARG A 276 29.37 12.68 -10.86
N VAL A 277 30.17 11.73 -11.34
CA VAL A 277 30.91 11.83 -12.59
C VAL A 277 30.35 10.84 -13.62
N PHE A 278 30.09 11.32 -14.80
CA PHE A 278 29.66 10.51 -15.94
C PHE A 278 30.48 10.87 -17.20
N ILE A 279 30.98 9.84 -17.88
CA ILE A 279 31.66 9.95 -19.16
C ILE A 279 30.79 9.38 -20.26
N GLY A 280 30.39 10.23 -21.21
CA GLY A 280 29.51 9.83 -22.31
C GLY A 280 28.78 11.02 -22.93
N ASP A 281 27.82 10.74 -23.80
CA ASP A 281 27.08 11.77 -24.52
C ASP A 281 26.18 12.57 -23.56
N ILE A 282 25.30 11.88 -22.82
CA ILE A 282 24.37 12.50 -21.85
C ILE A 282 24.19 11.60 -20.62
N PRO A 283 24.25 12.16 -19.38
CA PRO A 283 23.99 11.38 -18.17
C PRO A 283 22.57 10.79 -18.17
N PRO A 284 22.36 9.52 -17.74
CA PRO A 284 21.03 8.89 -17.76
C PRO A 284 19.97 9.66 -16.97
N THR A 285 20.34 10.26 -15.83
CA THR A 285 19.41 11.05 -15.01
C THR A 285 19.05 12.38 -15.68
N LEU A 286 19.99 13.02 -16.37
CA LEU A 286 19.73 14.22 -17.17
C LEU A 286 18.83 13.92 -18.38
N ASP A 287 19.07 12.82 -19.07
CA ASP A 287 18.23 12.33 -20.16
C ASP A 287 16.79 12.05 -19.67
N ARG A 288 16.66 11.39 -18.50
CA ARG A 288 15.36 11.19 -17.84
C ARG A 288 14.63 12.53 -17.60
N VAL A 289 15.30 13.50 -16.98
CA VAL A 289 14.74 14.82 -16.69
C VAL A 289 14.28 15.51 -17.97
N THR A 290 15.10 15.46 -19.01
CA THR A 290 14.80 16.10 -20.30
C THR A 290 13.58 15.47 -20.99
N LYS A 291 13.40 14.15 -20.86
CA LYS A 291 12.26 13.41 -21.46
C LYS A 291 10.97 13.50 -20.64
N ASN A 292 11.06 13.79 -19.34
CA ASN A 292 9.92 13.77 -18.43
C ASN A 292 9.66 15.12 -17.75
N LYS A 293 9.85 16.22 -18.45
CA LYS A 293 9.71 17.59 -17.93
C LYS A 293 8.37 17.87 -17.25
N THR A 294 7.29 17.26 -17.72
CA THR A 294 5.94 17.36 -17.16
C THR A 294 5.79 16.74 -15.77
N LYS A 295 6.78 15.95 -15.34
CA LYS A 295 6.81 15.25 -14.04
C LYS A 295 7.90 15.78 -13.12
N ILE A 296 8.46 16.94 -13.40
CA ILE A 296 9.53 17.56 -12.60
C ILE A 296 9.04 18.91 -12.08
N LEU A 297 8.90 19.00 -10.76
CA LEU A 297 8.63 20.25 -10.06
C LEU A 297 9.82 21.18 -10.26
N GLU A 298 9.58 22.36 -10.77
CA GLU A 298 10.64 23.34 -11.00
C GLU A 298 10.65 24.41 -9.93
N LYS A 299 9.47 25.05 -9.68
CA LYS A 299 9.43 26.26 -8.85
C LYS A 299 8.09 26.43 -8.13
N LEU A 300 8.14 26.69 -6.85
CA LEU A 300 6.99 27.04 -6.03
C LEU A 300 7.01 28.53 -5.76
N ASN A 301 5.93 29.24 -6.09
CA ASN A 301 5.73 30.64 -5.77
C ASN A 301 4.57 30.81 -4.80
N ILE A 302 4.78 31.56 -3.72
CA ILE A 302 3.76 31.89 -2.73
C ILE A 302 3.74 33.41 -2.55
N THR A 303 2.56 34.01 -2.64
CA THR A 303 2.36 35.45 -2.52
C THR A 303 1.14 35.75 -1.67
N TYR A 304 0.98 36.98 -1.27
CA TYR A 304 -0.24 37.48 -0.68
C TYR A 304 -1.39 37.47 -1.67
N VAL A 305 -2.62 37.35 -1.16
CA VAL A 305 -3.81 37.82 -1.89
C VAL A 305 -3.81 39.35 -1.91
N ASP A 306 -4.44 39.93 -2.93
CA ASP A 306 -4.25 41.36 -3.27
C ASP A 306 -4.65 42.32 -2.14
N GLU A 307 -5.53 41.93 -1.23
CA GLU A 307 -6.03 42.78 -0.12
C GLU A 307 -5.24 42.59 1.19
N TYR A 308 -4.32 41.63 1.25
CA TYR A 308 -3.59 41.32 2.49
C TYR A 308 -2.31 42.11 2.65
N THR A 309 -2.16 42.80 3.77
CA THR A 309 -1.03 43.73 4.08
C THR A 309 -0.07 43.17 5.14
N GLY A 310 -0.19 41.91 5.53
CA GLY A 310 0.65 41.32 6.59
C GLY A 310 0.15 41.51 8.02
N SER A 311 -1.11 41.95 8.20
CA SER A 311 -1.70 42.27 9.52
C SER A 311 -1.77 41.07 10.50
N GLN A 312 -1.76 39.84 9.97
CA GLN A 312 -1.75 38.60 10.78
C GLN A 312 -0.42 37.83 10.66
N GLY A 313 0.66 38.51 10.24
CA GLY A 313 1.98 37.95 10.04
C GLY A 313 2.43 37.98 8.58
N GLU A 314 3.72 38.24 8.35
CA GLU A 314 4.28 38.25 6.99
C GLU A 314 4.31 36.87 6.33
N TRP A 315 4.60 35.84 7.10
CA TRP A 315 4.68 34.45 6.66
C TRP A 315 5.35 34.31 5.27
N PHE A 316 4.62 33.86 4.26
CA PHE A 316 5.11 33.51 2.92
C PHE A 316 5.00 34.68 1.92
N ASN A 317 5.50 35.87 2.24
CA ASN A 317 5.45 37.00 1.33
C ASN A 317 6.53 36.90 0.23
N ASN A 318 6.12 36.85 -1.03
CA ASN A 318 7.01 36.80 -2.21
C ASN A 318 8.06 35.67 -2.12
N ILE A 319 7.63 34.51 -1.70
CA ILE A 319 8.48 33.33 -1.64
C ILE A 319 8.56 32.68 -3.02
N SER A 320 9.77 32.38 -3.47
CA SER A 320 10.06 31.73 -4.74
C SER A 320 11.14 30.66 -4.54
N ILE A 321 10.73 29.41 -4.42
CA ILE A 321 11.61 28.26 -4.16
C ILE A 321 11.76 27.44 -5.44
N GLU A 322 12.99 27.24 -5.89
CA GLU A 322 13.33 26.35 -6.99
C GLU A 322 13.75 24.99 -6.45
N PHE A 323 13.35 23.91 -7.16
CA PHE A 323 13.67 22.54 -6.77
C PHE A 323 14.68 21.91 -7.72
N ASN A 324 15.57 21.08 -7.17
CA ASN A 324 16.44 20.24 -7.97
C ASN A 324 15.64 19.11 -8.64
N PRO A 325 15.92 18.76 -9.90
CA PRO A 325 15.20 17.71 -10.62
C PRO A 325 15.49 16.27 -10.13
N GLU A 326 16.49 16.07 -9.27
CA GLU A 326 16.81 14.77 -8.68
C GLU A 326 16.39 14.71 -7.22
N MET A 327 17.11 15.38 -6.31
CA MET A 327 16.76 15.35 -4.88
C MET A 327 16.97 16.72 -4.21
N THR A 328 15.94 17.14 -3.47
CA THR A 328 15.95 18.32 -2.61
C THR A 328 15.73 17.91 -1.17
N ALA A 329 16.61 18.29 -0.26
CA ALA A 329 16.43 18.14 1.19
C ALA A 329 16.04 19.48 1.82
N ILE A 330 14.89 19.54 2.49
CA ILE A 330 14.41 20.71 3.22
C ILE A 330 14.75 20.53 4.70
N ILE A 331 15.62 21.37 5.23
CA ILE A 331 16.08 21.31 6.62
C ILE A 331 15.69 22.57 7.40
N GLY A 332 15.74 22.49 8.70
CA GLY A 332 15.46 23.61 9.61
C GLY A 332 15.01 23.15 10.98
N ASN A 333 15.03 24.03 11.94
CA ASN A 333 14.63 23.75 13.31
C ASN A 333 13.13 23.38 13.41
N LYS A 334 12.71 22.77 14.52
CA LYS A 334 11.31 22.44 14.76
C LYS A 334 10.45 23.71 14.73
N GLY A 335 9.40 23.71 13.92
CA GLY A 335 8.54 24.88 13.73
C GLY A 335 9.07 25.95 12.78
N SER A 336 10.08 25.64 11.94
CA SER A 336 10.67 26.57 10.95
C SER A 336 9.88 26.69 9.63
N GLY A 337 8.82 25.90 9.43
CA GLY A 337 8.01 25.93 8.22
C GLY A 337 8.34 24.87 7.17
N LYS A 338 9.15 23.86 7.48
CA LYS A 338 9.49 22.75 6.55
C LYS A 338 8.24 22.06 5.98
N THR A 339 7.39 21.53 6.86
CA THR A 339 6.13 20.88 6.51
C THR A 339 5.19 21.79 5.73
N ALA A 340 5.23 23.12 5.95
CA ALA A 340 4.42 24.07 5.21
C ALA A 340 4.72 24.05 3.71
N ILE A 341 5.99 24.00 3.31
CA ILE A 341 6.40 23.94 1.90
C ILE A 341 5.92 22.64 1.26
N ALA A 342 6.06 21.51 1.96
CA ALA A 342 5.60 20.21 1.47
C ALA A 342 4.08 20.18 1.29
N GLU A 343 3.30 20.61 2.29
CA GLU A 343 1.83 20.57 2.24
C GLU A 343 1.26 21.57 1.24
N ILE A 344 1.86 22.76 1.07
CA ILE A 344 1.45 23.71 0.02
C ILE A 344 1.70 23.09 -1.36
N THR A 345 2.86 22.47 -1.58
CA THR A 345 3.16 21.79 -2.84
C THR A 345 2.17 20.63 -3.09
N ALA A 346 1.89 19.82 -2.06
CA ALA A 346 0.94 18.72 -2.13
C ALA A 346 -0.49 19.18 -2.42
N LEU A 347 -0.92 20.31 -1.82
CA LEU A 347 -2.21 20.95 -2.09
C LEU A 347 -2.37 21.38 -3.56
N LEU A 348 -1.33 22.03 -4.11
CA LEU A 348 -1.31 22.45 -5.51
C LEU A 348 -1.33 21.27 -6.49
N CYS A 349 -0.82 20.16 -6.09
CA CYS A 349 -0.72 18.92 -6.87
C CYS A 349 -1.85 17.92 -6.57
N ASN A 350 -2.93 18.33 -5.92
CA ASN A 350 -4.12 17.54 -5.61
C ASN A 350 -3.84 16.25 -4.84
N SER A 351 -2.91 16.28 -3.87
CA SER A 351 -2.61 15.10 -3.07
C SER A 351 -3.82 14.63 -2.28
N ARG A 352 -4.10 13.34 -2.32
CA ARG A 352 -5.24 12.70 -1.63
C ARG A 352 -5.03 12.53 -0.12
N LYS A 353 -3.90 12.99 0.41
CA LYS A 353 -3.54 12.90 1.83
C LYS A 353 -3.86 14.19 2.61
N GLU A 354 -4.80 15.02 2.16
CA GLU A 354 -5.14 16.29 2.81
C GLU A 354 -5.63 16.11 4.25
N GLU A 355 -6.30 15.01 4.56
CA GLU A 355 -6.79 14.71 5.92
C GLU A 355 -5.63 14.58 6.93
N ASP A 356 -4.46 14.18 6.48
CA ASP A 356 -3.26 13.99 7.29
C ASP A 356 -2.36 15.23 7.36
N PHE A 357 -2.75 16.34 6.72
CA PHE A 357 -2.00 17.60 6.78
C PHE A 357 -1.91 18.11 8.21
N VAL A 358 -0.69 18.48 8.62
CA VAL A 358 -0.39 18.98 9.97
C VAL A 358 -0.37 20.49 10.01
N PHE A 359 0.22 21.15 9.00
CA PHE A 359 0.31 22.62 8.92
C PHE A 359 -0.98 23.23 8.38
N LEU A 360 -1.44 22.79 7.20
CA LEU A 360 -2.69 23.25 6.59
C LEU A 360 -3.95 22.59 7.22
N HIS A 361 -3.86 22.22 8.48
CA HIS A 361 -4.97 21.67 9.23
C HIS A 361 -5.95 22.78 9.64
N ARG A 362 -7.28 22.46 9.68
CA ARG A 362 -8.37 23.39 10.06
C ARG A 362 -8.16 24.05 11.43
N ASP A 363 -7.54 23.36 12.37
CA ASP A 363 -7.31 23.87 13.73
C ASP A 363 -5.96 24.60 13.88
N LYS A 364 -5.14 24.66 12.81
CA LYS A 364 -3.81 25.31 12.79
C LYS A 364 -3.80 26.49 11.81
N PHE A 365 -3.08 26.40 10.71
CA PHE A 365 -2.87 27.53 9.80
C PHE A 365 -4.13 27.93 9.03
N ARG A 366 -5.09 27.02 8.81
CA ARG A 366 -6.43 27.37 8.28
C ARG A 366 -7.36 27.99 9.32
N LYS A 367 -7.00 27.92 10.62
CA LYS A 367 -7.76 28.55 11.69
C LYS A 367 -7.80 30.07 11.51
N LYS A 368 -8.95 30.67 11.80
CA LYS A 368 -9.20 32.13 11.64
C LYS A 368 -8.94 32.63 10.21
N LYS A 369 -9.06 31.76 9.21
CA LYS A 369 -8.82 32.07 7.79
C LYS A 369 -7.40 32.61 7.49
N LEU A 370 -6.39 32.30 8.32
CA LEU A 370 -5.03 32.78 8.10
C LEU A 370 -4.47 32.28 6.75
N ALA A 371 -4.67 31.01 6.42
CA ALA A 371 -4.24 30.43 5.15
C ALA A 371 -4.87 31.14 3.92
N SER A 372 -6.10 31.66 4.06
CA SER A 372 -6.82 32.36 2.99
C SER A 372 -6.16 33.68 2.56
N ASN A 373 -5.21 34.20 3.33
CA ASN A 373 -4.45 35.40 2.98
C ASN A 373 -3.33 35.14 1.97
N PHE A 374 -3.11 33.88 1.58
CA PHE A 374 -2.00 33.49 0.71
C PHE A 374 -2.51 32.72 -0.51
N LYS A 375 -1.89 32.98 -1.64
CA LYS A 375 -2.08 32.23 -2.88
C LYS A 375 -0.75 31.65 -3.33
N ALA A 376 -0.81 30.48 -3.96
CA ALA A 376 0.37 29.80 -4.43
C ALA A 376 0.15 29.18 -5.82
N LYS A 377 1.23 29.09 -6.58
CA LYS A 377 1.30 28.39 -7.87
C LYS A 377 2.61 27.65 -7.99
N LEU A 378 2.60 26.63 -8.81
CA LEU A 378 3.75 25.78 -9.05
C LEU A 378 4.04 25.74 -10.55
N SER A 379 5.32 25.80 -10.94
CA SER A 379 5.75 25.56 -12.31
C SER A 379 6.46 24.20 -12.44
N TRP A 380 6.23 23.58 -13.58
CA TRP A 380 6.89 22.35 -14.00
C TRP A 380 8.00 22.64 -14.99
N SER A 381 8.97 21.76 -15.14
CA SER A 381 10.14 21.95 -16.00
C SER A 381 9.82 22.04 -17.51
N ASP A 382 8.61 21.72 -17.93
CA ASP A 382 8.10 21.96 -19.27
C ASP A 382 7.55 23.39 -19.48
N GLY A 383 7.56 24.21 -18.44
CA GLY A 383 7.01 25.55 -18.42
C GLY A 383 5.52 25.64 -18.11
N THR A 384 4.83 24.51 -17.91
CA THR A 384 3.42 24.53 -17.50
C THR A 384 3.28 25.04 -16.05
N LEU A 385 2.17 25.70 -15.78
CA LEU A 385 1.85 26.24 -14.47
C LEU A 385 0.60 25.56 -13.92
N THR A 386 0.58 25.25 -12.63
CA THR A 386 -0.66 24.92 -11.95
C THR A 386 -1.55 26.19 -11.89
N ASN A 387 -2.85 26.00 -11.82
CA ASN A 387 -3.74 27.10 -11.47
C ASN A 387 -3.32 27.72 -10.14
N GLU A 388 -3.32 29.06 -10.07
CA GLU A 388 -3.08 29.76 -8.82
C GLU A 388 -4.21 29.42 -7.84
N LYS A 389 -3.86 28.84 -6.70
CA LYS A 389 -4.83 28.43 -5.67
C LYS A 389 -4.61 29.23 -4.39
N ASN A 390 -5.71 29.59 -3.73
CA ASN A 390 -5.67 30.04 -2.35
C ASN A 390 -5.33 28.84 -1.44
N ILE A 391 -4.31 28.96 -0.58
CA ILE A 391 -3.86 27.83 0.25
C ILE A 391 -4.83 27.49 1.41
N GLY A 392 -5.87 28.28 1.58
CA GLY A 392 -6.99 27.99 2.49
C GLY A 392 -8.04 27.05 1.88
N THR A 393 -7.97 26.77 0.58
CA THR A 393 -8.90 25.85 -0.11
C THR A 393 -8.48 24.40 0.07
N SER A 394 -9.40 23.48 -0.18
CA SER A 394 -9.11 22.03 -0.20
C SER A 394 -8.61 21.56 -1.57
N VAL A 395 -8.08 20.35 -1.61
CA VAL A 395 -7.70 19.66 -2.85
C VAL A 395 -8.94 19.37 -3.70
N ASP A 396 -8.75 19.30 -5.01
CA ASP A 396 -9.80 18.87 -5.93
C ASP A 396 -9.66 17.37 -6.21
N LEU A 397 -10.51 16.58 -5.59
CA LEU A 397 -10.48 15.13 -5.69
C LEU A 397 -10.85 14.58 -7.09
N ASN A 398 -11.43 15.44 -7.97
CA ASN A 398 -11.77 15.07 -9.34
C ASN A 398 -10.56 15.21 -10.29
N GLN A 399 -9.49 15.86 -9.86
CA GLN A 399 -8.25 15.99 -10.62
C GLN A 399 -7.26 14.89 -10.26
N GLU A 400 -6.34 14.63 -11.19
CA GLU A 400 -5.26 13.68 -11.00
C GLU A 400 -4.28 14.16 -9.92
N GLU A 401 -3.78 13.21 -9.11
CA GLU A 401 -2.70 13.45 -8.16
C GLU A 401 -1.37 13.57 -8.92
N LEU A 402 -0.73 14.73 -8.83
CA LEU A 402 0.49 15.03 -9.58
C LEU A 402 1.78 14.79 -8.78
N VAL A 403 1.69 14.61 -7.48
CA VAL A 403 2.80 14.23 -6.59
C VAL A 403 2.37 13.14 -5.62
N HIS A 404 3.28 12.26 -5.26
CA HIS A 404 3.05 11.34 -4.16
C HIS A 404 3.57 11.96 -2.86
N PHE A 405 2.67 12.43 -2.01
CA PHE A 405 3.02 13.00 -0.72
C PHE A 405 2.79 12.00 0.41
N VAL A 406 3.82 11.80 1.23
CA VAL A 406 3.78 10.96 2.44
C VAL A 406 3.95 11.89 3.64
N PRO A 407 2.85 12.37 4.26
CA PRO A 407 2.92 13.23 5.42
C PRO A 407 3.39 12.47 6.65
N GLN A 408 4.08 13.15 7.56
CA GLN A 408 4.56 12.61 8.84
C GLN A 408 3.45 11.85 9.59
N ARG A 409 2.25 12.42 9.69
CA ARG A 409 1.12 11.83 10.42
C ARG A 409 0.63 10.52 9.81
N SER A 410 0.54 10.42 8.48
CA SER A 410 0.17 9.17 7.81
C SER A 410 1.21 8.09 8.08
N PHE A 411 2.49 8.46 8.03
CA PHE A 411 3.58 7.53 8.27
C PHE A 411 3.55 6.97 9.70
N GLU A 412 3.37 7.85 10.70
CA GLU A 412 3.17 7.43 12.09
C GLU A 412 1.97 6.49 12.25
N LYS A 413 0.85 6.78 11.58
CA LYS A 413 -0.35 5.94 11.59
C LYS A 413 -0.07 4.55 11.02
N TYR A 414 0.59 4.47 9.87
CA TYR A 414 0.92 3.19 9.24
C TYR A 414 1.88 2.33 10.07
N CYS A 415 2.77 2.97 10.85
CA CYS A 415 3.70 2.26 11.72
C CYS A 415 3.04 1.74 13.00
N ASN A 416 2.08 2.49 13.58
CA ASN A 416 1.55 2.25 14.93
C ASN A 416 0.13 1.68 14.96
N ASP A 417 -0.68 1.93 13.92
CA ASP A 417 -2.10 1.57 13.88
C ASP A 417 -2.36 0.25 13.13
N SER A 418 -3.57 0.07 12.65
CA SER A 418 -4.07 -1.19 12.11
C SER A 418 -3.30 -1.68 10.87
N ASP A 419 -3.08 -3.00 10.80
CA ASP A 419 -2.51 -3.68 9.63
C ASP A 419 -3.33 -3.44 8.34
N LYS A 420 -4.62 -3.08 8.47
CA LYS A 420 -5.51 -2.82 7.32
C LYS A 420 -5.08 -1.61 6.50
N ASP A 421 -4.77 -0.49 7.16
CA ASP A 421 -4.33 0.73 6.48
C ASP A 421 -2.95 0.55 5.85
N PHE A 422 -2.06 -0.17 6.54
CA PHE A 422 -0.74 -0.53 6.02
C PHE A 422 -0.85 -1.39 4.75
N ILE A 423 -1.67 -2.45 4.79
CA ILE A 423 -1.91 -3.33 3.65
C ILE A 423 -2.58 -2.58 2.49
N ALA A 424 -3.52 -1.69 2.77
CA ALA A 424 -4.18 -0.88 1.74
C ALA A 424 -3.16 0.00 1.00
N GLU A 425 -2.22 0.59 1.71
CA GLU A 425 -1.17 1.42 1.10
C GLU A 425 -0.19 0.57 0.26
N ILE A 426 0.20 -0.61 0.75
CA ILE A 426 0.98 -1.56 -0.06
C ILE A 426 0.23 -1.97 -1.34
N ASN A 427 -1.09 -2.19 -1.25
CA ASN A 427 -1.92 -2.51 -2.41
C ASN A 427 -1.91 -1.40 -3.47
N ASN A 428 -1.91 -0.13 -3.05
CA ASN A 428 -1.80 1.01 -3.96
C ASN A 428 -0.45 1.02 -4.71
N VAL A 429 0.63 0.72 -3.99
CA VAL A 429 1.97 0.60 -4.59
C VAL A 429 2.01 -0.56 -5.59
N VAL A 430 1.46 -1.72 -5.22
CA VAL A 430 1.35 -2.89 -6.10
C VAL A 430 0.57 -2.55 -7.37
N PHE A 431 -0.60 -1.94 -7.21
CA PHE A 431 -1.45 -1.55 -8.34
C PHE A 431 -0.73 -0.59 -9.28
N SER A 432 0.12 0.31 -8.75
CA SER A 432 0.90 1.22 -9.58
C SER A 432 1.77 0.48 -10.61
N ARG A 433 2.28 -0.71 -10.23
CA ARG A 433 3.17 -1.56 -11.05
C ARG A 433 2.48 -2.43 -12.08
N MET A 434 1.21 -2.72 -11.89
CA MET A 434 0.48 -3.59 -12.82
C MET A 434 0.46 -3.01 -14.23
N SER A 435 0.56 -3.88 -15.24
CA SER A 435 0.43 -3.47 -16.63
C SER A 435 -0.96 -2.90 -16.92
N THR A 436 -1.08 -2.12 -17.98
CA THR A 436 -2.38 -1.53 -18.38
C THR A 436 -3.42 -2.61 -18.66
N GLU A 437 -3.00 -3.73 -19.27
CA GLU A 437 -3.85 -4.88 -19.51
C GLU A 437 -4.30 -5.54 -18.21
N ALA A 438 -3.39 -5.69 -17.23
CA ALA A 438 -3.70 -6.28 -15.94
C ALA A 438 -4.64 -5.41 -15.09
N LYS A 439 -4.60 -4.08 -15.27
CA LYS A 439 -5.51 -3.12 -14.61
C LYS A 439 -6.93 -3.14 -15.15
N LEU A 440 -7.18 -3.71 -16.35
CA LEU A 440 -8.50 -3.81 -16.97
C LEU A 440 -9.27 -2.46 -17.04
N GLY A 441 -8.56 -1.33 -17.08
CA GLY A 441 -9.14 0.01 -17.11
C GLY A 441 -9.58 0.57 -15.75
N PHE A 442 -9.37 -0.16 -14.66
CA PHE A 442 -9.66 0.36 -13.31
C PHE A 442 -8.62 1.38 -12.87
N SER A 443 -9.05 2.34 -12.06
CA SER A 443 -8.21 3.44 -11.54
C SER A 443 -7.57 3.14 -10.18
N ASN A 444 -8.07 2.13 -9.44
CA ASN A 444 -7.57 1.74 -8.13
C ASN A 444 -7.59 0.23 -7.92
N PHE A 445 -6.83 -0.24 -6.93
CA PHE A 445 -6.68 -1.65 -6.62
C PHE A 445 -7.96 -2.31 -6.10
N GLU A 446 -8.72 -1.62 -5.27
CA GLU A 446 -9.92 -2.19 -4.65
C GLU A 446 -11.02 -2.47 -5.68
N ASP A 447 -11.24 -1.57 -6.65
CA ASP A 447 -12.20 -1.78 -7.72
C ASP A 447 -11.80 -2.96 -8.62
N LEU A 448 -10.52 -3.05 -8.97
CA LEU A 448 -10.00 -4.21 -9.72
C LEU A 448 -10.17 -5.51 -8.96
N LYS A 449 -9.83 -5.52 -7.67
CA LYS A 449 -9.99 -6.68 -6.78
C LYS A 449 -11.44 -7.09 -6.65
N ASN A 450 -12.35 -6.13 -6.44
CA ASN A 450 -13.78 -6.37 -6.35
C ASN A 450 -14.34 -6.93 -7.67
N HIS A 451 -13.89 -6.40 -8.80
CA HIS A 451 -14.26 -6.93 -10.10
C HIS A 451 -13.82 -8.40 -10.28
N ARG A 452 -12.55 -8.71 -9.98
CA ARG A 452 -12.03 -10.08 -10.07
C ARG A 452 -12.71 -11.04 -9.10
N LYS A 453 -13.15 -10.57 -7.93
CA LYS A 453 -13.88 -11.36 -6.93
C LYS A 453 -15.40 -11.45 -7.18
N LYS A 454 -15.95 -10.74 -8.15
CA LYS A 454 -17.40 -10.60 -8.35
C LYS A 454 -18.13 -11.94 -8.42
N GLU A 455 -17.62 -12.88 -9.20
CA GLU A 455 -18.23 -14.21 -9.36
C GLU A 455 -18.09 -15.05 -8.09
N ILE A 456 -16.91 -14.99 -7.45
CA ILE A 456 -16.64 -15.68 -6.18
C ILE A 456 -17.57 -15.15 -5.09
N ASN A 457 -17.72 -13.83 -4.98
CA ASN A 457 -18.59 -13.21 -4.00
C ASN A 457 -20.08 -13.56 -4.23
N ALA A 458 -20.53 -13.64 -5.48
CA ALA A 458 -21.89 -14.06 -5.79
C ALA A 458 -22.14 -15.52 -5.36
N LYS A 459 -21.21 -16.43 -5.66
CA LYS A 459 -21.27 -17.83 -5.24
C LYS A 459 -21.21 -17.98 -3.72
N LYS A 460 -20.34 -17.22 -3.06
CA LYS A 460 -20.21 -17.20 -1.60
C LYS A 460 -21.48 -16.72 -0.91
N LEU A 461 -22.14 -15.71 -1.47
CA LEU A 461 -23.42 -15.20 -0.97
C LEU A 461 -24.53 -16.26 -1.06
N GLU A 462 -24.66 -16.96 -2.17
CA GLU A 462 -25.64 -18.05 -2.36
C GLU A 462 -25.42 -19.17 -1.33
N LEU A 463 -24.17 -19.58 -1.16
CA LEU A 463 -23.79 -20.59 -0.17
C LEU A 463 -24.07 -20.12 1.26
N SER A 464 -23.83 -18.85 1.56
CA SER A 464 -24.10 -18.24 2.87
C SER A 464 -25.59 -18.25 3.21
N ILE A 465 -26.48 -17.97 2.25
CA ILE A 465 -27.93 -18.07 2.42
C ILE A 465 -28.33 -19.53 2.76
N SER A 466 -27.70 -20.50 2.10
CA SER A 466 -27.94 -21.93 2.37
C SER A 466 -27.47 -22.31 3.79
N ILE A 467 -26.32 -21.82 4.24
CA ILE A 467 -25.81 -22.00 5.62
C ILE A 467 -26.79 -21.39 6.64
N GLN A 468 -27.29 -20.17 6.40
CA GLN A 468 -28.24 -19.51 7.28
C GLN A 468 -29.54 -20.31 7.45
N SER A 469 -30.07 -20.86 6.34
CA SER A 469 -31.25 -21.73 6.36
C SER A 469 -31.00 -23.00 7.17
N LEU A 470 -29.87 -23.68 6.90
CA LEU A 470 -29.51 -24.92 7.61
C LEU A 470 -29.25 -24.65 9.11
N ASN A 471 -28.60 -23.57 9.49
CA ASN A 471 -28.39 -23.21 10.89
C ASN A 471 -29.73 -22.97 11.61
N SER A 472 -30.70 -22.35 10.95
CA SER A 472 -32.02 -22.15 11.51
C SER A 472 -32.82 -23.46 11.66
N GLU A 473 -32.65 -24.39 10.71
CA GLU A 473 -33.25 -25.75 10.81
C GLU A 473 -32.61 -26.56 11.94
N ILE A 474 -31.27 -26.56 11.98
CA ILE A 474 -30.48 -27.27 13.03
C ILE A 474 -30.90 -26.74 14.40
N LYS A 475 -30.96 -25.42 14.59
CA LYS A 475 -31.41 -24.78 15.82
C LYS A 475 -32.73 -25.31 16.30
N LYS A 476 -33.75 -25.39 15.41
CA LYS A 476 -35.07 -25.90 15.73
C LYS A 476 -35.06 -27.40 16.12
N LEU A 477 -34.17 -28.18 15.50
CA LEU A 477 -34.02 -29.59 15.86
C LEU A 477 -33.30 -29.75 17.21
N GLU A 478 -32.25 -28.93 17.47
CA GLU A 478 -31.53 -28.93 18.72
C GLU A 478 -32.40 -28.46 19.91
N GLU A 479 -33.29 -27.46 19.68
CA GLU A 479 -34.29 -27.05 20.66
C GLU A 479 -35.24 -28.16 21.06
N LYS A 480 -35.60 -29.06 20.12
CA LYS A 480 -36.39 -30.25 20.43
C LYS A 480 -35.64 -31.36 21.18
N ASN A 481 -34.27 -31.32 21.09
CA ASN A 481 -33.39 -32.24 21.80
C ASN A 481 -33.14 -31.79 23.26
N ASP A 482 -33.81 -30.74 23.74
CA ASP A 482 -33.72 -30.25 25.13
C ASP A 482 -34.54 -31.12 26.08
N ILE A 483 -33.98 -31.46 27.24
CA ILE A 483 -34.67 -32.24 28.23
C ILE A 483 -35.98 -31.60 28.74
N ASN A 484 -35.98 -30.24 28.80
CA ASN A 484 -37.19 -29.54 29.25
C ASN A 484 -38.28 -29.61 28.21
N TYR A 485 -37.90 -29.58 26.90
CA TYR A 485 -38.85 -29.79 25.82
C TYR A 485 -39.44 -31.20 25.90
N LYS A 486 -38.66 -32.25 26.06
CA LYS A 486 -39.11 -33.61 26.23
C LYS A 486 -40.03 -33.75 27.44
N LYS A 487 -39.64 -33.19 28.62
CA LYS A 487 -40.50 -33.17 29.81
C LYS A 487 -41.81 -32.43 29.60
N SER A 488 -41.85 -31.38 28.81
CA SER A 488 -43.06 -30.66 28.48
C SER A 488 -44.03 -31.50 27.65
N ILE A 489 -43.50 -32.25 26.67
CA ILE A 489 -44.27 -33.20 25.85
C ILE A 489 -44.78 -34.35 26.74
N GLU A 490 -43.96 -34.93 27.63
CA GLU A 490 -44.34 -35.97 28.59
C GLU A 490 -45.43 -35.48 29.54
N SER A 491 -45.32 -34.25 30.04
CA SER A 491 -46.36 -33.64 30.91
C SER A 491 -47.64 -33.44 30.14
N SER A 492 -47.56 -32.97 28.89
CA SER A 492 -48.74 -32.79 28.05
C SER A 492 -49.41 -34.13 27.68
N LEU A 493 -48.62 -35.17 27.43
CA LEU A 493 -49.13 -36.51 27.21
C LEU A 493 -49.83 -37.06 28.45
N LYS A 494 -49.26 -36.89 29.64
CA LYS A 494 -49.84 -37.28 30.89
C LYS A 494 -51.19 -36.61 31.13
N GLN A 495 -51.26 -35.29 30.85
CA GLN A 495 -52.51 -34.55 30.92
C GLN A 495 -53.55 -35.05 29.93
N LYS A 496 -53.20 -35.33 28.68
CA LYS A 496 -54.11 -35.88 27.66
C LYS A 496 -54.60 -37.28 28.02
N ASN A 497 -53.78 -38.11 28.60
CA ASN A 497 -54.20 -39.40 29.11
C ASN A 497 -55.17 -39.27 30.30
N LEU A 498 -55.01 -38.29 31.18
CA LEU A 498 -56.00 -37.99 32.24
C LEU A 498 -57.28 -37.49 31.65
N GLU A 499 -57.25 -36.57 30.68
CA GLU A 499 -58.44 -36.06 29.98
C GLU A 499 -59.21 -37.18 29.31
N LEU A 500 -58.52 -38.11 28.62
CA LEU A 500 -59.13 -39.32 28.03
C LEU A 500 -59.75 -40.24 29.10
N THR A 501 -59.04 -40.43 30.20
CA THR A 501 -59.58 -41.27 31.31
C THR A 501 -60.83 -40.67 31.89
N GLU A 502 -60.89 -39.41 32.19
CA GLU A 502 -62.06 -38.70 32.68
C GLU A 502 -63.18 -38.69 31.61
N HIS A 503 -62.87 -38.48 30.37
CA HIS A 503 -63.83 -38.55 29.28
C HIS A 503 -64.45 -39.94 29.15
N ASN A 504 -63.67 -41.00 29.35
CA ASN A 504 -64.18 -42.36 29.32
C ASN A 504 -65.14 -42.63 30.47
N LYS A 505 -65.01 -41.99 31.64
CA LYS A 505 -65.95 -42.16 32.78
C LYS A 505 -67.32 -41.59 32.53
N ILE A 506 -67.39 -40.57 31.64
CA ILE A 506 -68.68 -39.96 31.28
C ILE A 506 -69.24 -40.50 30.00
N LYS A 507 -68.82 -41.68 29.60
CA LYS A 507 -69.37 -42.38 28.40
C LYS A 507 -70.87 -42.59 28.59
N PRO A 508 -71.76 -42.17 27.67
CA PRO A 508 -73.16 -42.35 27.72
C PRO A 508 -73.50 -43.83 27.88
N LYS A 509 -74.41 -44.17 28.82
CA LYS A 509 -74.90 -45.55 28.98
C LYS A 509 -75.68 -45.92 27.75
N GLU A 510 -75.38 -47.12 27.26
CA GLU A 510 -76.04 -47.65 26.05
C GLU A 510 -77.53 -47.79 26.26
N VAL A 511 -78.28 -47.13 25.40
CA VAL A 511 -79.78 -47.25 25.35
C VAL A 511 -80.11 -48.01 24.08
N LEU A 512 -80.76 -49.13 24.20
CA LEU A 512 -81.16 -49.94 23.03
C LEU A 512 -82.28 -49.28 22.27
N PRO A 513 -82.23 -49.33 20.94
CA PRO A 513 -83.25 -48.76 20.07
C PRO A 513 -84.61 -49.41 20.35
N PRO A 514 -85.69 -48.61 20.42
CA PRO A 514 -87.07 -49.19 20.51
C PRO A 514 -87.33 -50.09 19.37
N ALA A 515 -88.11 -51.20 19.64
CA ALA A 515 -88.34 -52.21 18.63
C ALA A 515 -89.13 -51.71 17.42
N ASP A 516 -89.88 -50.62 17.57
CA ASP A 516 -90.68 -49.96 16.56
C ASP A 516 -89.89 -49.17 15.49
N LEU A 517 -88.58 -48.98 15.72
CA LEU A 517 -87.73 -48.32 14.76
C LEU A 517 -87.12 -49.24 13.68
N ASN A 518 -87.48 -50.51 13.70
CA ASN A 518 -86.95 -51.49 12.73
C ASN A 518 -87.74 -51.58 11.39
N THR A 519 -88.49 -50.54 11.10
CA THR A 519 -89.20 -50.46 9.85
C THR A 519 -88.30 -50.09 8.70
N PRO A 520 -88.39 -50.68 7.52
CA PRO A 520 -87.51 -50.42 6.38
C PRO A 520 -87.46 -48.90 6.01
N ASP A 521 -88.63 -48.21 6.15
CA ASP A 521 -88.69 -46.78 5.80
C ASP A 521 -87.97 -45.89 6.80
N TYR A 522 -87.96 -46.15 8.11
CA TYR A 522 -87.22 -45.38 9.10
C TYR A 522 -85.73 -45.64 8.99
N GLN A 523 -85.31 -46.90 8.78
CA GLN A 523 -83.91 -47.22 8.58
C GLN A 523 -83.32 -46.50 7.35
N LYS A 524 -84.17 -46.42 6.29
CA LYS A 524 -83.77 -45.67 5.08
C LYS A 524 -83.58 -44.18 5.34
N LEU A 525 -84.44 -43.53 6.08
CA LEU A 525 -84.31 -42.10 6.43
C LEU A 525 -83.17 -41.87 7.30
N VAL A 526 -82.83 -42.75 8.26
CA VAL A 526 -81.61 -42.58 9.10
C VAL A 526 -80.33 -42.80 8.29
N ALA A 527 -80.34 -43.82 7.38
CA ALA A 527 -79.19 -44.05 6.50
C ALA A 527 -78.94 -42.87 5.54
N ASP A 528 -80.03 -42.34 4.98
CA ASP A 528 -79.94 -41.18 4.05
C ASP A 528 -79.42 -39.95 4.84
N LYS A 529 -79.90 -39.70 6.06
CA LYS A 529 -79.36 -38.62 6.96
C LYS A 529 -77.87 -38.81 7.22
N ALA A 530 -77.46 -40.00 7.63
CA ALA A 530 -76.06 -40.30 7.91
C ALA A 530 -75.14 -40.06 6.71
N SER A 531 -75.63 -40.49 5.48
CA SER A 531 -74.90 -40.22 4.25
C SER A 531 -74.69 -38.73 3.95
N PHE A 532 -75.73 -37.92 4.13
CA PHE A 532 -75.61 -36.48 3.97
C PHE A 532 -74.78 -35.81 5.10
N ASP A 533 -74.82 -36.26 6.30
CA ASP A 533 -73.99 -35.79 7.39
C ASP A 533 -72.49 -36.09 7.11
N GLU A 534 -72.17 -37.28 6.57
CA GLU A 534 -70.83 -37.60 6.08
C GLU A 534 -70.36 -36.67 4.93
N GLU A 535 -71.25 -36.37 4.02
CA GLU A 535 -70.98 -35.48 2.89
C GLU A 535 -70.74 -34.05 3.39
N ILE A 536 -71.53 -33.59 4.35
CA ILE A 536 -71.28 -32.26 5.04
C ILE A 536 -69.91 -32.24 5.69
N GLN A 537 -69.53 -33.29 6.42
CA GLN A 537 -68.24 -33.38 7.08
C GLN A 537 -67.08 -33.34 6.08
N ARG A 538 -67.15 -34.08 4.96
CA ARG A 538 -66.14 -34.03 3.88
C ARG A 538 -66.01 -32.61 3.30
N ILE A 539 -67.12 -31.90 3.14
CA ILE A 539 -67.16 -30.53 2.61
C ILE A 539 -66.61 -29.54 3.66
N GLU A 540 -66.89 -29.71 4.96
CA GLU A 540 -66.28 -28.94 6.06
C GLU A 540 -64.78 -29.17 6.13
N GLU A 541 -64.25 -30.38 5.97
CA GLU A 541 -62.82 -30.67 5.87
C GLU A 541 -62.21 -29.99 4.64
N SER A 542 -62.88 -29.99 3.50
CA SER A 542 -62.48 -29.27 2.29
C SER A 542 -62.44 -27.77 2.51
N LYS A 543 -63.41 -27.19 3.23
CA LYS A 543 -63.42 -25.80 3.64
C LYS A 543 -62.17 -25.40 4.42
N LEU A 544 -61.84 -26.23 5.42
CA LEU A 544 -60.66 -25.98 6.28
C LEU A 544 -59.33 -26.02 5.48
N LYS A 545 -59.23 -26.96 4.53
CA LYS A 545 -58.07 -27.01 3.59
C LYS A 545 -58.00 -25.78 2.69
N THR A 546 -59.13 -25.29 2.20
CA THR A 546 -59.23 -24.12 1.33
C THR A 546 -58.85 -22.84 2.12
N LEU A 547 -59.33 -22.70 3.34
CA LEU A 547 -58.93 -21.60 4.23
C LEU A 547 -57.43 -21.54 4.51
N LYS A 548 -56.80 -22.70 4.78
CA LYS A 548 -55.34 -22.79 4.94
C LYS A 548 -54.58 -22.33 3.70
N LYS A 549 -55.06 -22.69 2.52
CA LYS A 549 -54.47 -22.25 1.24
C LYS A 549 -54.58 -20.75 1.06
N ILE A 550 -55.72 -20.15 1.38
CA ILE A 550 -55.96 -18.70 1.34
C ILE A 550 -54.98 -17.99 2.28
N THR A 551 -54.89 -18.38 3.55
CA THR A 551 -53.98 -17.81 4.54
C THR A 551 -52.51 -17.88 4.08
N ASN A 552 -52.10 -19.04 3.55
CA ASN A 552 -50.72 -19.19 3.03
C ASN A 552 -50.42 -18.26 1.85
N LEU A 553 -51.37 -18.10 0.92
CA LEU A 553 -51.21 -17.16 -0.21
C LEU A 553 -51.22 -15.69 0.24
N GLU A 554 -51.97 -15.33 1.27
CA GLU A 554 -51.97 -13.99 1.85
C GLU A 554 -50.61 -13.68 2.52
N ILE A 555 -50.02 -14.64 3.25
CA ILE A 555 -48.65 -14.52 3.83
C ILE A 555 -47.61 -14.34 2.71
N ILE A 556 -47.69 -15.13 1.63
CA ILE A 556 -46.80 -14.99 0.47
C ILE A 556 -46.99 -13.61 -0.20
N GLY A 557 -48.21 -13.14 -0.32
CA GLY A 557 -48.52 -11.81 -0.86
C GLY A 557 -47.93 -10.69 -0.04
N GLU A 558 -47.97 -10.79 1.26
CA GLU A 558 -47.38 -9.82 2.21
C GLU A 558 -45.84 -9.82 2.13
N ALA A 559 -45.23 -11.01 2.05
CA ALA A 559 -43.77 -11.14 1.88
C ALA A 559 -43.30 -10.52 0.55
N ILE A 560 -44.04 -10.72 -0.55
CA ILE A 560 -43.72 -10.10 -1.85
C ILE A 560 -43.89 -8.57 -1.79
N SER A 561 -44.91 -8.09 -1.09
CA SER A 561 -45.10 -6.64 -0.92
C SER A 561 -44.00 -5.98 -0.09
N ASN A 562 -43.54 -6.63 0.97
CA ASN A 562 -42.40 -6.19 1.78
C ASN A 562 -41.11 -6.18 0.96
N LEU A 563 -40.92 -7.19 0.10
CA LEU A 563 -39.77 -7.22 -0.83
C LEU A 563 -39.81 -6.04 -1.81
N GLU A 564 -40.98 -5.71 -2.36
CA GLU A 564 -41.18 -4.60 -3.28
C GLU A 564 -40.84 -3.25 -2.63
N VAL A 565 -41.27 -3.03 -1.40
CA VAL A 565 -40.90 -1.85 -0.60
C VAL A 565 -39.38 -1.78 -0.40
N SER A 566 -38.74 -2.89 0.00
CA SER A 566 -37.30 -2.96 0.20
C SER A 566 -36.50 -2.68 -1.09
N ILE A 567 -36.98 -3.16 -2.24
CA ILE A 567 -36.36 -2.84 -3.53
C ILE A 567 -36.52 -1.37 -3.86
N ALA A 568 -37.71 -0.79 -3.66
CA ALA A 568 -37.97 0.62 -3.91
C ALA A 568 -37.11 1.55 -3.03
N GLU A 569 -36.89 1.21 -1.75
CA GLU A 569 -36.01 1.94 -0.86
C GLU A 569 -34.54 1.89 -1.30
N LYS A 570 -34.04 0.71 -1.73
CA LYS A 570 -32.68 0.57 -2.25
C LYS A 570 -32.47 1.37 -3.54
N ILE A 571 -33.45 1.34 -4.43
CA ILE A 571 -33.45 2.12 -5.67
C ILE A 571 -33.44 3.63 -5.38
N ALA A 572 -34.23 4.08 -4.42
CA ALA A 572 -34.27 5.48 -4.02
C ALA A 572 -32.92 6.00 -3.50
N LYS A 573 -32.17 5.13 -2.81
CA LYS A 573 -30.81 5.44 -2.33
C LYS A 573 -29.77 5.56 -3.45
N LEU A 574 -29.96 4.87 -4.57
CA LEU A 574 -29.06 4.92 -5.73
C LEU A 574 -29.35 6.14 -6.65
N ARG A 575 -30.56 6.67 -6.60
CA ARG A 575 -30.99 7.75 -7.48
C ARG A 575 -30.07 8.98 -7.44
N PRO A 576 -29.67 9.52 -6.27
CA PRO A 576 -28.79 10.68 -6.24
C PRO A 576 -27.43 10.45 -6.90
N GLN A 577 -26.90 9.21 -6.79
CA GLN A 577 -25.64 8.82 -7.39
C GLN A 577 -25.72 8.69 -8.92
N LEU A 578 -26.84 8.21 -9.44
CA LEU A 578 -27.07 8.09 -10.88
C LEU A 578 -27.37 9.44 -11.55
N ASP A 579 -28.06 10.32 -10.83
CA ASP A 579 -28.35 11.69 -11.29
C ASP A 579 -27.06 12.50 -11.50
N GLU A 580 -26.02 12.26 -10.69
CA GLU A 580 -24.69 12.88 -10.83
C GLU A 580 -24.04 12.54 -12.19
N TYR A 581 -24.32 11.34 -12.73
CA TYR A 581 -23.79 10.90 -14.02
C TYR A 581 -24.77 11.06 -15.18
N ASN A 582 -25.92 11.77 -15.00
CA ASN A 582 -26.98 11.91 -15.99
C ASN A 582 -27.49 10.55 -16.52
N ILE A 583 -27.50 9.52 -15.67
CA ILE A 583 -28.00 8.18 -16.03
C ILE A 583 -29.45 8.05 -15.54
N GLU A 584 -30.36 7.90 -16.47
CA GLU A 584 -31.76 7.68 -16.12
C GLU A 584 -31.95 6.27 -15.53
N LEU A 585 -32.41 6.19 -14.29
CA LEU A 585 -32.60 4.94 -13.56
C LEU A 585 -33.43 3.92 -14.34
N GLY A 586 -34.44 4.36 -15.07
CA GLY A 586 -35.32 3.51 -15.89
C GLY A 586 -34.62 2.79 -17.04
N SER A 587 -33.48 3.33 -17.52
CA SER A 587 -32.67 2.71 -18.58
C SER A 587 -31.77 1.60 -18.04
N LEU A 588 -31.38 1.67 -16.77
CA LEU A 588 -30.49 0.67 -16.14
C LEU A 588 -31.27 -0.45 -15.45
N PHE A 589 -32.42 -0.13 -14.87
CA PHE A 589 -33.14 -1.07 -14.02
C PHE A 589 -34.64 -0.94 -14.19
N SER A 590 -35.27 -2.03 -14.72
CA SER A 590 -36.72 -2.17 -14.72
C SER A 590 -37.08 -3.49 -14.06
N TYR A 591 -37.97 -3.45 -13.08
CA TYR A 591 -38.55 -4.66 -12.50
C TYR A 591 -40.08 -4.61 -12.55
N LYS A 592 -40.69 -5.77 -12.79
CA LYS A 592 -42.11 -5.88 -12.78
C LYS A 592 -42.51 -7.12 -11.97
N ILE A 593 -43.10 -6.90 -10.80
CA ILE A 593 -43.63 -8.00 -10.01
C ILE A 593 -45.04 -8.31 -10.54
N ASN A 594 -45.21 -9.47 -11.07
CA ASN A 594 -46.54 -9.91 -11.57
C ASN A 594 -47.35 -10.54 -10.42
N LYS A 595 -48.14 -9.70 -9.74
CA LYS A 595 -49.06 -10.14 -8.69
C LYS A 595 -50.38 -10.72 -9.23
N SER A 596 -50.65 -10.67 -10.55
CA SER A 596 -51.88 -11.11 -11.14
C SER A 596 -52.14 -12.60 -10.95
N ILE A 597 -51.09 -13.43 -11.00
CA ILE A 597 -51.15 -14.86 -10.77
C ILE A 597 -51.62 -15.17 -9.34
N LEU A 598 -50.99 -14.48 -8.36
CA LEU A 598 -51.35 -14.64 -6.95
C LEU A 598 -52.79 -14.19 -6.68
N SER A 599 -53.17 -13.02 -7.19
CA SER A 599 -54.53 -12.47 -7.06
C SER A 599 -55.55 -13.33 -7.74
N SER A 600 -55.23 -13.94 -8.90
CA SER A 600 -56.10 -14.86 -9.62
C SER A 600 -56.31 -16.16 -8.81
N LYS A 601 -55.25 -16.73 -8.24
CA LYS A 601 -55.35 -17.93 -7.39
C LYS A 601 -56.07 -17.67 -6.08
N LEU A 602 -55.85 -16.50 -5.50
CA LEU A 602 -56.54 -16.09 -4.26
C LEU A 602 -58.04 -15.90 -4.52
N LYS A 603 -58.38 -15.32 -5.67
CA LYS A 603 -59.79 -15.20 -6.11
C LYS A 603 -60.41 -16.57 -6.34
N GLU A 604 -59.74 -17.46 -7.06
CA GLU A 604 -60.21 -18.84 -7.32
C GLU A 604 -60.56 -19.54 -6.00
N PHE A 605 -59.65 -19.51 -5.00
CA PHE A 605 -59.93 -20.17 -3.71
C PHE A 605 -61.00 -19.44 -2.87
N LYS A 606 -61.13 -18.11 -2.99
CA LYS A 606 -62.22 -17.36 -2.35
C LYS A 606 -63.58 -17.69 -3.00
N ASP A 607 -63.61 -17.80 -4.33
CA ASP A 607 -64.82 -18.22 -5.07
C ASP A 607 -65.20 -19.66 -4.72
N ASP A 608 -64.24 -20.56 -4.55
CA ASP A 608 -64.52 -21.95 -4.14
C ASP A 608 -64.96 -21.97 -2.66
N LEU A 609 -64.42 -21.16 -1.78
CA LEU A 609 -64.92 -21.02 -0.41
C LEU A 609 -66.33 -20.52 -0.38
N GLU A 610 -66.69 -19.54 -1.22
CA GLU A 610 -68.06 -19.02 -1.32
C GLU A 610 -69.04 -20.11 -1.82
N LYS A 611 -68.63 -20.93 -2.77
CA LYS A 611 -69.47 -22.09 -3.25
C LYS A 611 -69.70 -23.13 -2.14
N ILE A 612 -68.63 -23.40 -1.34
CA ILE A 612 -68.75 -24.30 -0.19
C ILE A 612 -69.67 -23.68 0.88
N ASP A 613 -69.51 -22.40 1.19
CA ASP A 613 -70.33 -21.68 2.16
C ASP A 613 -71.82 -21.63 1.72
N LYS A 614 -72.11 -21.45 0.42
CA LYS A 614 -73.43 -21.49 -0.10
C LYS A 614 -74.08 -22.87 0.09
N LYS A 615 -73.31 -23.98 -0.07
CA LYS A 615 -73.81 -25.36 0.14
C LYS A 615 -74.05 -25.66 1.62
N LEU A 616 -73.28 -25.12 2.51
CA LEU A 616 -73.35 -25.32 3.97
C LEU A 616 -74.09 -24.19 4.72
N LYS A 617 -74.71 -23.25 4.01
CA LYS A 617 -75.41 -22.10 4.61
C LYS A 617 -76.46 -22.59 5.57
N LYS A 618 -76.42 -22.23 6.86
CA LYS A 618 -77.36 -22.46 7.90
C LYS A 618 -78.09 -21.20 8.28
N THR A 619 -79.43 -21.15 8.14
CA THR A 619 -80.28 -20.04 8.54
C THR A 619 -81.50 -20.54 9.28
N GLU A 620 -82.18 -19.70 10.03
CA GLU A 620 -83.47 -20.09 10.70
C GLU A 620 -84.56 -20.45 9.69
N ASN A 621 -84.52 -19.88 8.53
CA ASN A 621 -85.44 -20.23 7.43
C ASN A 621 -84.91 -21.35 6.52
N ILE A 622 -85.53 -22.50 6.57
CA ILE A 622 -85.06 -23.71 5.84
C ILE A 622 -84.93 -23.45 4.32
N GLU A 623 -85.83 -22.62 3.74
CA GLU A 623 -85.73 -22.26 2.33
C GLU A 623 -84.52 -21.43 1.93
N GLU A 624 -83.89 -20.75 2.88
CA GLU A 624 -82.70 -19.99 2.65
C GLU A 624 -81.37 -20.77 2.99
N CYS A 625 -81.45 -21.95 3.50
CA CYS A 625 -80.34 -22.85 3.76
C CYS A 625 -79.67 -23.34 2.50
N GLY A 626 -78.42 -23.76 2.56
CA GLY A 626 -77.70 -24.41 1.52
C GLY A 626 -78.37 -25.75 1.15
N GLU A 627 -78.20 -26.21 -0.15
CA GLU A 627 -78.89 -27.31 -0.71
C GLU A 627 -78.75 -28.61 0.10
N LEU A 628 -77.57 -28.92 0.61
CA LEU A 628 -77.33 -30.07 1.49
C LEU A 628 -78.01 -29.93 2.84
N ILE A 629 -77.96 -28.74 3.45
CA ILE A 629 -78.57 -28.44 4.73
C ILE A 629 -80.12 -28.54 4.58
N LYS A 630 -80.67 -28.07 3.45
CA LYS A 630 -82.11 -28.28 3.18
C LYS A 630 -82.47 -29.75 3.16
N LYS A 631 -81.68 -30.63 2.44
CA LYS A 631 -81.97 -32.07 2.36
C LYS A 631 -81.95 -32.70 3.78
N VAL A 632 -80.92 -32.38 4.56
CA VAL A 632 -80.83 -32.87 5.94
C VAL A 632 -81.93 -32.38 6.83
N ASN A 633 -82.36 -31.09 6.73
CA ASN A 633 -83.46 -30.56 7.50
C ASN A 633 -84.85 -31.21 7.05
N THR A 634 -85.03 -31.49 5.74
CA THR A 634 -86.23 -32.14 5.23
C THR A 634 -86.37 -33.58 5.73
N ILE A 635 -85.22 -34.30 5.72
CA ILE A 635 -85.13 -35.63 6.26
C ILE A 635 -85.34 -35.66 7.73
N LYS A 636 -84.75 -34.69 8.47
CA LYS A 636 -84.90 -34.46 9.91
C LYS A 636 -86.36 -34.22 10.25
N ALA A 637 -87.07 -33.36 9.51
CA ALA A 637 -88.47 -33.06 9.68
C ALA A 637 -89.33 -34.34 9.54
N LYS A 638 -89.03 -35.19 8.52
CA LYS A 638 -89.69 -36.50 8.32
C LYS A 638 -89.41 -37.48 9.46
N ILE A 639 -88.21 -37.49 9.96
CA ILE A 639 -87.81 -38.30 11.11
C ILE A 639 -88.51 -37.79 12.39
N ASP A 640 -88.65 -36.44 12.54
CA ASP A 640 -89.36 -35.84 13.66
C ASP A 640 -90.85 -36.06 13.61
N GLU A 641 -91.50 -36.09 12.40
CA GLU A 641 -92.91 -36.45 12.17
C GLU A 641 -93.21 -37.94 12.51
N PHE A 642 -92.22 -38.80 12.13
CA PHE A 642 -92.32 -40.25 12.49
C PHE A 642 -92.17 -40.44 14.00
N ASN A 643 -91.32 -39.58 14.61
CA ASN A 643 -91.10 -39.62 16.05
C ASN A 643 -92.18 -39.07 16.94
N LYS A 644 -93.01 -38.12 16.40
CA LYS A 644 -94.19 -37.57 17.11
C LYS A 644 -95.29 -38.59 17.39
N THR A 645 -95.38 -39.66 16.58
CA THR A 645 -96.38 -40.75 16.73
C THR A 645 -96.03 -41.81 17.79
N ASN A 646 -94.78 -41.79 18.34
CA ASN A 646 -94.23 -42.75 19.36
C ASN A 646 -93.58 -42.08 20.54
N GLN A 647 -94.30 -41.15 21.23
CA GLN A 647 -93.79 -40.37 22.35
C GLN A 647 -93.48 -41.23 23.64
N GLY A 648 -92.26 -41.25 24.09
CA GLY A 648 -91.89 -41.79 25.45
C GLY A 648 -90.48 -42.43 25.47
N ARG A 649 -90.27 -43.50 24.75
CA ARG A 649 -88.96 -44.28 24.67
C ARG A 649 -88.02 -43.70 23.60
N LEU A 650 -88.55 -43.00 22.64
CA LEU A 650 -87.70 -42.40 21.58
C LEU A 650 -86.85 -41.24 22.04
N THR A 651 -87.33 -40.45 23.00
CA THR A 651 -86.67 -39.26 23.48
C THR A 651 -85.37 -39.64 24.28
N GLU A 652 -85.32 -40.68 25.03
CA GLU A 652 -84.19 -41.22 25.75
C GLU A 652 -83.11 -41.74 24.76
N TYR A 653 -83.53 -42.47 23.70
CA TYR A 653 -82.68 -43.00 22.69
C TYR A 653 -82.04 -41.86 21.83
N GLN A 654 -82.82 -40.85 21.47
CA GLN A 654 -82.32 -39.68 20.74
C GLN A 654 -81.35 -38.86 21.60
N LYS A 655 -81.60 -38.62 22.84
CA LYS A 655 -80.74 -38.00 23.76
C LYS A 655 -79.36 -38.76 23.91
N TYR A 656 -79.53 -40.12 24.03
CA TYR A 656 -78.34 -40.98 24.02
C TYR A 656 -77.49 -40.84 22.76
N LEU A 657 -78.12 -40.78 21.57
CA LEU A 657 -77.42 -40.66 20.31
C LEU A 657 -76.70 -39.30 20.19
N GLN A 658 -77.31 -38.21 20.63
CA GLN A 658 -76.73 -36.91 20.64
C GLN A 658 -75.52 -36.84 21.67
N GLU A 659 -75.74 -37.36 22.81
CA GLU A 659 -74.66 -37.40 23.84
C GLU A 659 -73.53 -38.34 23.36
N LYS A 660 -73.81 -39.43 22.72
CA LYS A 660 -72.82 -40.31 22.11
C LYS A 660 -72.05 -39.68 21.00
N GLU A 661 -72.70 -38.95 20.07
CA GLU A 661 -72.07 -38.24 18.96
C GLU A 661 -71.09 -37.17 19.47
N ILE A 662 -71.50 -36.38 20.46
CA ILE A 662 -70.60 -35.37 21.12
C ILE A 662 -69.43 -36.08 21.84
N TRP A 663 -69.71 -37.19 22.50
CA TRP A 663 -68.73 -37.97 23.22
C TRP A 663 -67.72 -38.61 22.24
N ASP A 664 -68.13 -39.21 21.11
CA ASP A 664 -67.36 -39.85 20.11
C ASP A 664 -66.46 -38.78 19.38
N ALA A 665 -67.00 -37.60 19.07
CA ALA A 665 -66.30 -36.54 18.44
C ALA A 665 -65.10 -36.05 19.35
N LYS A 666 -65.40 -35.86 20.64
CA LYS A 666 -64.35 -35.43 21.62
C LYS A 666 -63.31 -36.52 21.88
N GLN A 667 -63.75 -37.80 21.90
CA GLN A 667 -62.87 -38.95 22.02
C GLN A 667 -61.88 -39.04 20.85
N LYS A 668 -62.33 -38.79 19.65
CA LYS A 668 -61.54 -38.80 18.43
C LYS A 668 -60.46 -37.70 18.53
N VAL A 669 -60.84 -36.45 18.88
CA VAL A 669 -59.92 -35.35 19.00
C VAL A 669 -58.83 -35.61 20.07
N LEU A 670 -59.25 -36.09 21.22
CA LEU A 670 -58.30 -36.37 22.32
C LEU A 670 -57.33 -37.50 21.95
N THR A 671 -57.83 -38.54 21.23
CA THR A 671 -57.00 -39.65 20.79
C THR A 671 -56.00 -39.19 19.69
N GLU A 672 -56.40 -38.35 18.77
CA GLU A 672 -55.51 -37.76 17.75
C GLU A 672 -54.39 -36.89 18.39
N GLN A 673 -54.75 -36.04 19.36
CA GLN A 673 -53.82 -35.24 20.11
C GLN A 673 -52.81 -36.09 20.90
N LYS A 674 -53.27 -37.16 21.54
CA LYS A 674 -52.42 -38.13 22.22
C LYS A 674 -51.45 -38.78 21.27
N ASN A 675 -51.92 -39.29 20.13
CA ASN A 675 -51.12 -39.97 19.14
C ASN A 675 -50.02 -39.04 18.55
N GLN A 676 -50.32 -37.75 18.33
CA GLN A 676 -49.36 -36.76 17.90
C GLN A 676 -48.26 -36.53 18.95
N LEU A 677 -48.59 -36.46 20.23
CA LEU A 677 -47.62 -36.35 21.30
C LEU A 677 -46.77 -37.59 21.47
N GLU A 678 -47.32 -38.79 21.31
CA GLU A 678 -46.60 -40.07 21.35
C GLU A 678 -45.63 -40.17 20.13
N GLN A 679 -46.07 -39.77 18.95
CA GLN A 679 -45.17 -39.69 17.79
C GLN A 679 -44.04 -38.71 18.00
N SER A 680 -44.28 -37.53 18.60
CA SER A 680 -43.27 -36.56 18.96
C SER A 680 -42.26 -37.12 19.96
N LEU A 681 -42.73 -37.85 20.99
CA LEU A 681 -41.87 -38.51 21.97
C LEU A 681 -41.00 -39.61 21.35
N ASN A 682 -41.56 -40.43 20.43
CA ASN A 682 -40.83 -41.47 19.75
C ASN A 682 -39.76 -40.90 18.83
N TYR A 683 -40.05 -39.77 18.14
CA TYR A 683 -39.09 -39.04 17.32
C TYR A 683 -37.93 -38.47 18.17
N ILE A 684 -38.25 -37.88 19.34
CA ILE A 684 -37.21 -37.40 20.29
C ILE A 684 -36.43 -38.58 20.87
N GLY A 685 -37.07 -39.68 21.17
CA GLY A 685 -36.49 -40.95 21.63
C GLY A 685 -35.53 -40.84 22.79
N ASP A 686 -34.50 -41.67 22.78
CA ASP A 686 -33.35 -41.55 23.70
C ASP A 686 -32.35 -40.52 23.19
N PHE A 687 -31.87 -39.65 24.09
CA PHE A 687 -30.87 -38.63 23.74
C PHE A 687 -29.55 -39.20 23.24
N LYS A 688 -29.33 -40.50 23.24
CA LYS A 688 -28.11 -41.14 22.74
C LYS A 688 -28.32 -41.78 21.35
N SER A 689 -29.54 -42.14 21.00
CA SER A 689 -29.84 -42.83 19.74
C SER A 689 -31.31 -42.61 19.33
N SER A 690 -31.58 -41.52 18.65
CA SER A 690 -32.93 -41.17 18.21
C SER A 690 -32.93 -40.76 16.74
N GLU A 691 -34.11 -40.78 16.13
CA GLU A 691 -34.32 -40.28 14.76
C GLU A 691 -33.99 -38.79 14.67
N LEU A 692 -34.36 -38.00 15.70
CA LEU A 692 -34.03 -36.60 15.84
C LEU A 692 -32.52 -36.37 15.81
N LEU A 693 -31.72 -37.17 16.53
CA LEU A 693 -30.23 -37.07 16.52
C LEU A 693 -29.65 -37.41 15.16
N ASN A 694 -30.21 -38.37 14.47
CA ASN A 694 -29.78 -38.70 13.11
C ASN A 694 -30.04 -37.55 12.13
N ASP A 695 -31.18 -36.90 12.25
CA ASP A 695 -31.53 -35.74 11.43
C ASP A 695 -30.62 -34.56 11.75
N ILE A 696 -30.30 -34.28 13.02
CA ILE A 696 -29.32 -33.28 13.42
C ILE A 696 -27.92 -33.57 12.80
N LYS A 697 -27.43 -34.79 12.91
CA LYS A 697 -26.14 -35.21 12.34
C LYS A 697 -26.13 -35.08 10.84
N LYS A 698 -27.22 -35.48 10.16
CA LYS A 698 -27.37 -35.36 8.71
C LYS A 698 -27.32 -33.89 8.29
N LYS A 699 -28.07 -33.02 8.95
CA LYS A 699 -28.08 -31.56 8.64
C LYS A 699 -26.75 -30.90 8.95
N ARG A 700 -26.06 -31.26 10.04
CA ARG A 700 -24.71 -30.80 10.35
C ARG A 700 -23.70 -31.24 9.27
N LYS A 701 -23.83 -32.45 8.73
CA LYS A 701 -23.00 -32.91 7.61
C LYS A 701 -23.26 -32.11 6.33
N GLU A 702 -24.53 -31.90 5.96
CA GLU A 702 -24.92 -31.05 4.84
C GLU A 702 -24.34 -29.65 4.97
N ARG A 703 -24.38 -29.03 6.19
CA ARG A 703 -23.77 -27.76 6.50
C ARG A 703 -22.24 -27.77 6.25
N LEU A 704 -21.55 -28.81 6.70
CA LEU A 704 -20.10 -28.92 6.53
C LEU A 704 -19.71 -29.05 5.05
N GLU A 705 -20.51 -29.74 4.24
CA GLU A 705 -20.32 -29.87 2.79
C GLU A 705 -20.47 -28.52 2.08
N ILE A 706 -21.42 -27.68 2.50
CA ILE A 706 -21.57 -26.32 1.97
C ILE A 706 -20.40 -25.45 2.42
N THR A 707 -19.99 -25.56 3.68
CA THR A 707 -18.81 -24.85 4.21
C THR A 707 -17.54 -25.19 3.43
N LYS A 708 -17.35 -26.45 3.01
CA LYS A 708 -16.25 -26.83 2.11
C LYS A 708 -16.25 -26.04 0.81
N LYS A 709 -17.42 -25.85 0.21
CA LYS A 709 -17.54 -25.03 -1.01
C LYS A 709 -17.20 -23.56 -0.77
N ILE A 710 -17.52 -23.04 0.43
CA ILE A 710 -17.09 -21.68 0.83
C ILE A 710 -15.58 -21.64 0.99
N PHE A 711 -14.97 -22.67 1.56
CA PHE A 711 -13.50 -22.78 1.65
C PHE A 711 -12.85 -22.82 0.26
N GLU A 712 -13.41 -23.54 -0.70
CA GLU A 712 -12.95 -23.53 -2.09
C GLU A 712 -13.04 -22.12 -2.70
N CYS A 713 -14.06 -21.34 -2.37
CA CYS A 713 -14.13 -19.92 -2.75
C CYS A 713 -12.98 -19.10 -2.14
N LEU A 714 -12.61 -19.34 -0.89
CA LEU A 714 -11.44 -18.69 -0.28
C LEU A 714 -10.12 -19.08 -0.97
N GLN A 715 -9.98 -20.34 -1.36
CA GLN A 715 -8.81 -20.78 -2.16
C GLN A 715 -8.75 -20.12 -3.54
N ASP A 716 -9.90 -19.91 -4.18
CA ASP A 716 -9.96 -19.16 -5.44
C ASP A 716 -9.61 -17.68 -5.24
N GLU A 717 -9.99 -17.08 -4.11
CA GLU A 717 -9.53 -15.75 -3.72
C GLU A 717 -8.00 -15.68 -3.53
N VAL A 718 -7.38 -16.71 -2.93
CA VAL A 718 -5.92 -16.81 -2.79
C VAL A 718 -5.23 -16.83 -4.14
N LYS A 719 -5.80 -17.51 -5.14
CA LYS A 719 -5.25 -17.52 -6.51
C LYS A 719 -5.21 -16.12 -7.13
N ILE A 720 -6.28 -15.32 -6.92
CA ILE A 720 -6.30 -13.92 -7.36
C ILE A 720 -5.16 -13.14 -6.69
N HIS A 721 -4.94 -13.34 -5.39
CA HIS A 721 -3.83 -12.70 -4.67
C HIS A 721 -2.45 -13.19 -5.13
N ALA A 722 -2.31 -14.45 -5.53
CA ALA A 722 -1.07 -15.01 -6.06
C ALA A 722 -0.66 -14.38 -7.40
N ASP A 723 -1.63 -14.01 -8.24
CA ASP A 723 -1.34 -13.29 -9.49
C ASP A 723 -0.77 -11.89 -9.22
N PHE A 724 -1.32 -11.17 -8.24
CA PHE A 724 -0.74 -9.89 -7.82
C PHE A 724 0.67 -10.04 -7.22
N LYS A 725 0.91 -11.10 -6.42
CA LYS A 725 2.22 -11.42 -5.87
C LYS A 725 3.28 -11.60 -6.94
N ARG A 726 2.98 -12.27 -8.06
CA ARG A 726 3.95 -12.63 -9.10
C ARG A 726 4.63 -11.39 -9.70
N GLU A 727 3.88 -10.33 -9.92
CA GLU A 727 4.42 -9.07 -10.45
C GLU A 727 5.38 -8.39 -9.47
N ILE A 728 5.09 -8.47 -8.16
CA ILE A 728 5.94 -7.86 -7.13
C ILE A 728 7.23 -8.67 -6.93
N VAL A 729 7.14 -9.99 -6.89
CA VAL A 729 8.31 -10.88 -6.69
C VAL A 729 9.32 -10.70 -7.81
N SER A 730 8.85 -10.68 -9.06
CA SER A 730 9.73 -10.46 -10.22
C SER A 730 10.48 -9.12 -10.12
N PHE A 731 9.86 -8.10 -9.55
CA PHE A 731 10.49 -6.81 -9.36
C PHE A 731 11.49 -6.81 -8.18
N ILE A 732 11.15 -7.41 -7.05
CA ILE A 732 12.07 -7.55 -5.89
C ILE A 732 13.35 -8.27 -6.34
N GLU A 733 13.24 -9.26 -7.22
CA GLU A 733 14.40 -9.98 -7.79
C GLU A 733 15.31 -9.06 -8.61
N ASN A 734 14.78 -8.09 -9.35
CA ASN A 734 15.57 -7.12 -10.10
C ASN A 734 16.43 -6.20 -9.21
N TYR A 735 16.03 -5.98 -7.95
CA TYR A 735 16.76 -5.18 -6.96
C TYR A 735 17.48 -6.03 -5.91
N ARG A 736 17.63 -7.32 -6.15
CA ARG A 736 18.22 -8.27 -5.21
C ARG A 736 19.62 -7.87 -4.71
N GLU A 737 20.42 -7.24 -5.55
CA GLU A 737 21.75 -6.74 -5.14
C GLU A 737 21.65 -5.57 -4.18
N SER A 738 20.76 -4.62 -4.42
CA SER A 738 20.51 -3.49 -3.52
C SER A 738 19.82 -3.90 -2.22
N MET A 739 19.12 -5.05 -2.24
CA MET A 739 18.39 -5.61 -1.12
C MET A 739 19.14 -6.75 -0.40
N LYS A 740 20.43 -6.93 -0.65
CA LYS A 740 21.22 -8.07 -0.10
C LYS A 740 21.12 -8.21 1.42
N ASN A 741 20.96 -7.10 2.11
CA ASN A 741 20.81 -7.03 3.56
C ASN A 741 19.38 -6.78 4.03
N TYR A 742 18.37 -6.83 3.12
CA TYR A 742 16.97 -6.52 3.41
C TYR A 742 16.07 -7.58 2.81
N SER A 743 15.80 -8.65 3.59
CA SER A 743 15.03 -9.80 3.13
C SER A 743 13.54 -9.58 3.27
N VAL A 744 12.88 -9.19 2.18
CA VAL A 744 11.42 -9.10 2.10
C VAL A 744 10.88 -10.30 1.34
N SER A 745 9.87 -10.96 1.91
CA SER A 745 9.10 -11.98 1.22
C SER A 745 7.61 -11.68 1.29
N ILE A 746 6.88 -12.13 0.27
CA ILE A 746 5.43 -11.98 0.18
C ILE A 746 4.83 -13.37 0.06
N ASP A 747 3.98 -13.75 1.00
CA ASP A 747 3.21 -14.98 0.99
C ASP A 747 1.73 -14.65 0.73
N SER A 748 1.06 -15.47 -0.06
CA SER A 748 -0.40 -15.40 -0.25
C SER A 748 -1.03 -16.64 0.35
N GLY A 749 -2.08 -16.50 1.14
CA GLY A 749 -2.70 -17.62 1.81
C GLY A 749 -4.01 -17.25 2.51
N ILE A 750 -4.56 -18.21 3.24
CA ILE A 750 -5.72 -18.02 4.11
C ILE A 750 -5.21 -17.84 5.53
N PHE A 751 -5.64 -16.78 6.20
CA PHE A 751 -5.21 -16.42 7.55
C PHE A 751 -6.41 -16.31 8.48
N VAL A 752 -6.18 -16.61 9.76
CA VAL A 752 -7.17 -16.40 10.82
C VAL A 752 -7.22 -14.91 11.19
N GLU A 753 -8.43 -14.36 11.33
CA GLU A 753 -8.66 -12.98 11.76
C GLU A 753 -8.44 -12.83 13.28
N ASN A 754 -7.41 -12.07 13.66
CA ASN A 754 -7.09 -11.83 15.08
C ASN A 754 -8.21 -11.15 15.84
N GLU A 755 -9.03 -10.34 15.20
CA GLU A 755 -10.17 -9.67 15.78
C GLU A 755 -11.25 -10.68 16.23
N PHE A 756 -11.47 -11.74 15.44
CA PHE A 756 -12.37 -12.82 15.82
C PHE A 756 -11.95 -13.48 17.15
N ILE A 757 -10.66 -13.78 17.30
CA ILE A 757 -10.15 -14.38 18.54
C ILE A 757 -10.40 -13.47 19.75
N LYS A 758 -10.16 -12.16 19.60
CA LYS A 758 -10.35 -11.18 20.67
C LYS A 758 -11.82 -10.99 21.06
N THR A 759 -12.70 -11.04 20.08
CA THR A 759 -14.12 -10.69 20.24
C THR A 759 -15.05 -11.89 20.40
N PHE A 760 -14.57 -13.11 20.15
CA PHE A 760 -15.39 -14.33 20.19
C PHE A 760 -16.17 -14.47 21.50
N VAL A 761 -15.47 -14.38 22.64
CA VAL A 761 -16.10 -14.53 23.96
C VAL A 761 -17.05 -13.37 24.23
N ASP A 762 -16.61 -12.14 23.96
CA ASP A 762 -17.39 -10.94 24.22
C ASP A 762 -18.64 -10.83 23.35
N ASN A 763 -18.61 -11.32 22.11
CA ASN A 763 -19.75 -11.22 21.20
C ASN A 763 -20.75 -12.34 21.41
N TYR A 764 -20.32 -13.56 21.69
CA TYR A 764 -21.16 -14.75 21.60
C TYR A 764 -21.41 -15.48 22.92
N ILE A 765 -20.48 -15.42 23.88
CA ILE A 765 -20.54 -16.26 25.07
C ILE A 765 -21.20 -15.52 26.23
N SER A 766 -22.11 -16.22 26.94
CA SER A 766 -22.77 -15.68 28.11
C SER A 766 -21.83 -15.68 29.32
N SER A 767 -21.74 -14.53 30.01
CA SER A 767 -20.95 -14.41 31.26
C SER A 767 -21.64 -15.09 32.46
N ASN A 768 -22.95 -15.40 32.35
CA ASN A 768 -23.75 -15.89 33.47
C ASN A 768 -23.74 -17.42 33.59
N VAL A 769 -23.24 -18.13 32.61
CA VAL A 769 -23.24 -19.62 32.57
C VAL A 769 -21.81 -20.12 32.52
N SER A 770 -21.51 -21.22 33.23
CA SER A 770 -20.22 -21.89 33.14
C SER A 770 -20.11 -22.57 31.76
N SER A 771 -19.06 -22.32 31.06
CA SER A 771 -18.78 -22.94 29.76
C SER A 771 -17.27 -23.02 29.50
N PRO A 772 -16.81 -23.92 28.61
CA PRO A 772 -15.40 -24.01 28.20
C PRO A 772 -14.84 -22.72 27.59
N PHE A 773 -15.72 -21.87 27.04
CA PHE A 773 -15.38 -20.63 26.38
C PHE A 773 -15.62 -19.39 27.23
N LYS A 774 -15.72 -19.49 28.56
CA LYS A 774 -16.02 -18.35 29.43
C LYS A 774 -14.78 -17.51 29.75
N GLY A 775 -14.89 -16.17 29.58
CA GLY A 775 -13.90 -15.20 30.04
C GLY A 775 -12.52 -15.38 29.39
N ILE A 776 -11.46 -15.04 30.14
CA ILE A 776 -10.07 -15.08 29.65
C ILE A 776 -9.66 -16.51 29.25
N GLU A 777 -10.05 -17.52 30.01
CA GLU A 777 -9.76 -18.93 29.67
C GLU A 777 -10.45 -19.35 28.36
N GLY A 778 -11.65 -18.84 28.11
CA GLY A 778 -12.34 -19.06 26.85
C GLY A 778 -11.63 -18.44 25.65
N THR A 779 -11.09 -17.21 25.81
CA THR A 779 -10.28 -16.57 24.77
C THR A 779 -8.99 -17.34 24.51
N LYS A 780 -8.36 -17.85 25.56
CA LYS A 780 -7.15 -18.68 25.42
C LYS A 780 -7.47 -19.99 24.69
N LYS A 781 -8.58 -20.66 25.06
CA LYS A 781 -8.99 -21.90 24.46
C LYS A 781 -9.32 -21.77 22.97
N ILE A 782 -10.09 -20.76 22.56
CA ILE A 782 -10.39 -20.55 21.14
C ILE A 782 -9.11 -20.23 20.34
N LYS A 783 -8.18 -19.49 20.95
CA LYS A 783 -6.88 -19.22 20.35
C LYS A 783 -6.07 -20.51 20.14
N GLU A 784 -5.98 -21.37 21.16
CA GLU A 784 -5.29 -22.65 21.06
C GLU A 784 -5.86 -23.55 19.96
N ILE A 785 -7.19 -23.62 19.84
CA ILE A 785 -7.86 -24.38 18.78
C ILE A 785 -7.51 -23.84 17.40
N LEU A 786 -7.47 -22.52 17.24
CA LEU A 786 -7.19 -21.87 15.96
C LEU A 786 -5.70 -21.86 15.60
N ASP A 787 -4.80 -21.70 16.58
CA ASP A 787 -3.35 -21.70 16.36
C ASP A 787 -2.80 -23.06 15.90
N MET A 788 -3.51 -24.16 16.24
CA MET A 788 -3.17 -25.51 15.75
C MET A 788 -3.58 -25.75 14.31
N CYS A 789 -4.30 -24.82 13.69
CA CYS A 789 -4.88 -25.00 12.38
C CYS A 789 -4.01 -24.42 11.27
N ASN A 790 -3.63 -25.27 10.33
CA ASN A 790 -3.23 -24.78 9.01
C ASN A 790 -4.48 -24.35 8.23
N ALA A 791 -4.73 -23.03 8.19
CA ALA A 791 -5.90 -22.43 7.56
C ALA A 791 -5.99 -22.70 6.03
N GLU A 792 -4.93 -23.17 5.40
CA GLU A 792 -4.90 -23.56 3.97
C GLU A 792 -5.35 -25.01 3.72
N ASN A 793 -5.45 -25.80 4.78
CA ASN A 793 -5.86 -27.19 4.69
C ASN A 793 -7.31 -27.40 5.16
N TRP A 794 -8.15 -27.90 4.26
CA TRP A 794 -9.57 -28.11 4.57
C TRP A 794 -9.79 -29.08 5.73
N GLU A 795 -9.04 -30.20 5.80
CA GLU A 795 -9.18 -31.20 6.85
C GLU A 795 -8.91 -30.56 8.22
N CYS A 796 -7.94 -29.64 8.28
CA CYS A 796 -7.60 -28.90 9.48
C CYS A 796 -8.71 -27.92 9.88
N VAL A 797 -9.24 -27.15 8.94
CA VAL A 797 -10.37 -26.21 9.16
C VAL A 797 -11.62 -26.98 9.61
N ALA A 798 -11.93 -28.12 8.97
CA ALA A 798 -13.04 -28.97 9.35
C ALA A 798 -12.88 -29.53 10.78
N SER A 799 -11.63 -29.90 11.16
CA SER A 799 -11.32 -30.38 12.51
C SER A 799 -11.52 -29.29 13.57
N VAL A 800 -11.16 -28.03 13.25
CA VAL A 800 -11.40 -26.88 14.13
C VAL A 800 -12.90 -26.66 14.37
N LEU A 801 -13.69 -26.68 13.29
CA LEU A 801 -15.15 -26.55 13.38
C LEU A 801 -15.78 -27.69 14.20
N ASP A 802 -15.29 -28.92 14.01
CA ASP A 802 -15.73 -30.10 14.75
C ASP A 802 -15.34 -30.01 16.23
N GLU A 803 -14.14 -29.53 16.55
CA GLU A 803 -13.70 -29.33 17.92
C GLU A 803 -14.51 -28.27 18.66
N ILE A 804 -14.76 -27.12 18.01
CA ILE A 804 -15.64 -26.08 18.58
C ILE A 804 -17.03 -26.63 18.79
N GLN A 805 -17.59 -27.41 17.85
CA GLN A 805 -18.90 -28.03 17.99
C GLN A 805 -18.94 -29.06 19.12
N LYS A 806 -17.90 -29.90 19.26
CA LYS A 806 -17.77 -30.87 20.37
C LYS A 806 -17.70 -30.22 21.72
N GLU A 807 -16.98 -29.08 21.82
CA GLU A 807 -16.92 -28.32 23.07
C GLU A 807 -18.32 -27.81 23.49
N PHE A 808 -19.12 -27.33 22.53
CA PHE A 808 -20.51 -26.96 22.80
C PHE A 808 -21.38 -28.20 23.15
N ASP A 809 -21.22 -29.29 22.43
CA ASP A 809 -21.97 -30.52 22.69
C ASP A 809 -21.60 -31.15 24.04
N THR A 810 -20.32 -31.12 24.46
CA THR A 810 -19.85 -31.61 25.74
C THR A 810 -20.34 -30.76 26.90
N ALA A 811 -20.36 -29.45 26.76
CA ALA A 811 -20.93 -28.52 27.71
C ALA A 811 -22.45 -28.72 27.92
N ASN A 812 -23.10 -29.40 26.96
CA ASN A 812 -24.51 -29.82 27.00
C ASN A 812 -24.72 -31.19 27.67
N SER A 813 -23.66 -31.91 28.02
CA SER A 813 -23.76 -33.28 28.56
C SER A 813 -24.55 -33.39 29.90
N ASP A 814 -24.69 -32.28 30.64
CA ASP A 814 -25.52 -32.17 31.86
C ASP A 814 -27.00 -31.90 31.56
N ASN A 815 -27.44 -32.14 30.33
CA ASN A 815 -28.80 -31.91 29.85
C ASN A 815 -29.32 -30.48 29.95
N LYS A 816 -28.40 -29.50 29.97
CA LYS A 816 -28.71 -28.08 29.85
C LYS A 816 -28.55 -27.68 28.39
N CYS A 817 -29.55 -27.05 27.82
CA CYS A 817 -29.50 -26.59 26.44
C CYS A 817 -28.28 -25.71 26.24
N PHE A 818 -27.36 -26.09 25.32
CA PHE A 818 -26.12 -25.34 25.09
C PHE A 818 -26.43 -23.93 24.54
N HIS A 819 -27.64 -23.67 24.06
CA HIS A 819 -28.10 -22.33 23.67
C HIS A 819 -28.00 -21.36 24.87
N ASN A 820 -28.06 -21.83 26.10
CA ASN A 820 -27.92 -20.98 27.31
C ASN A 820 -26.48 -20.56 27.55
N ILE A 821 -25.49 -21.21 26.92
CA ILE A 821 -24.07 -20.83 26.97
C ILE A 821 -23.83 -19.60 26.11
N LEU A 822 -24.65 -19.40 25.09
CA LEU A 822 -24.60 -18.26 24.19
C LEU A 822 -25.40 -17.10 24.76
N LYS A 823 -25.02 -15.88 24.38
CA LYS A 823 -25.86 -14.70 24.62
C LYS A 823 -27.19 -14.87 23.86
N LYS A 824 -28.22 -14.21 24.39
CA LYS A 824 -29.56 -14.25 23.78
C LYS A 824 -29.50 -13.90 22.29
N ASP A 825 -30.19 -14.70 21.48
CA ASP A 825 -30.32 -14.54 20.02
C ASP A 825 -29.03 -14.64 19.20
N LYS A 826 -27.88 -15.00 19.82
CA LYS A 826 -26.59 -15.10 19.15
C LYS A 826 -26.27 -16.46 18.48
N TYR A 827 -27.17 -17.44 18.60
CA TYR A 827 -26.95 -18.76 18.00
C TYR A 827 -26.70 -18.68 16.48
N ASN A 828 -27.66 -18.12 15.74
CA ASN A 828 -27.53 -18.07 14.27
C ASN A 828 -26.33 -17.20 13.83
N GLU A 829 -26.06 -16.11 14.52
CA GLU A 829 -24.93 -15.22 14.22
C GLU A 829 -23.59 -15.94 14.39
N LEU A 830 -23.41 -16.66 15.51
CA LEU A 830 -22.20 -17.44 15.73
C LEU A 830 -22.00 -18.55 14.69
N PHE A 831 -23.03 -19.38 14.49
CA PHE A 831 -22.95 -20.51 13.59
C PHE A 831 -22.89 -20.07 12.11
N ASN A 832 -23.46 -18.93 11.75
CA ASN A 832 -23.25 -18.31 10.44
C ASN A 832 -21.78 -17.86 10.31
N CYS A 833 -21.21 -17.16 11.29
CA CYS A 833 -19.81 -16.74 11.28
C CYS A 833 -18.86 -17.94 11.16
N LEU A 834 -19.07 -19.00 11.95
CA LEU A 834 -18.21 -20.18 11.92
C LEU A 834 -18.29 -20.93 10.58
N TYR A 835 -19.51 -21.22 10.08
CA TYR A 835 -19.70 -22.05 8.89
C TYR A 835 -19.69 -21.27 7.57
N ASN A 836 -19.75 -19.95 7.58
CA ASN A 836 -19.35 -19.10 6.46
C ASN A 836 -17.83 -18.85 6.42
N LEU A 837 -17.09 -19.32 7.43
CA LEU A 837 -15.66 -19.11 7.58
C LEU A 837 -15.29 -17.62 7.67
N ASP A 838 -16.16 -16.79 8.29
CA ASP A 838 -15.93 -15.34 8.38
C ASP A 838 -14.72 -14.98 9.27
N PHE A 839 -14.22 -15.95 10.04
CA PHE A 839 -12.98 -15.84 10.80
C PHE A 839 -11.71 -16.12 9.98
N LEU A 840 -11.87 -16.48 8.70
CA LEU A 840 -10.78 -16.71 7.75
C LEU A 840 -10.80 -15.67 6.63
N GLN A 841 -9.62 -15.16 6.29
CA GLN A 841 -9.44 -14.19 5.22
C GLN A 841 -8.36 -14.62 4.25
N ALA A 842 -8.68 -14.63 2.96
CA ALA A 842 -7.70 -14.76 1.90
C ALA A 842 -6.98 -13.42 1.70
N ARG A 843 -5.70 -13.37 2.00
CA ARG A 843 -4.86 -12.16 1.85
C ARG A 843 -3.42 -12.54 1.52
N TYR A 844 -2.61 -11.56 1.14
CA TYR A 844 -1.17 -11.74 1.20
C TYR A 844 -0.63 -11.22 2.53
N SER A 845 0.43 -11.84 2.97
CA SER A 845 1.22 -11.46 4.14
C SER A 845 2.61 -11.04 3.66
N LEU A 846 3.04 -9.89 4.13
CA LEU A 846 4.40 -9.42 3.98
C LEU A 846 5.22 -9.93 5.15
N ARG A 847 6.43 -10.41 4.86
CA ARG A 847 7.40 -10.80 5.87
C ARG A 847 8.70 -10.05 5.67
N LEU A 848 9.24 -9.55 6.75
CA LEU A 848 10.57 -8.95 6.79
C LEU A 848 11.46 -9.83 7.67
N TYR A 849 12.57 -10.32 7.14
CA TYR A 849 13.44 -11.28 7.84
C TYR A 849 12.71 -12.52 8.39
N GLY A 850 11.65 -12.96 7.70
CA GLY A 850 10.80 -14.08 8.13
C GLY A 850 9.72 -13.75 9.15
N LYS A 851 9.74 -12.56 9.77
CA LYS A 851 8.71 -12.09 10.71
C LYS A 851 7.45 -11.61 9.97
N SER A 852 6.28 -11.89 10.52
CA SER A 852 5.00 -11.34 10.02
C SER A 852 4.85 -9.86 10.41
N LEU A 853 3.90 -9.15 9.77
CA LEU A 853 3.66 -7.71 10.08
C LEU A 853 3.36 -7.47 11.56
N GLU A 854 2.63 -8.38 12.20
CA GLU A 854 2.26 -8.28 13.62
C GLU A 854 3.48 -8.39 14.55
N GLU A 855 4.54 -9.06 14.11
CA GLU A 855 5.79 -9.25 14.87
C GLU A 855 6.80 -8.13 14.65
N LEU A 856 6.56 -7.25 13.66
CA LEU A 856 7.45 -6.13 13.36
C LEU A 856 7.26 -4.98 14.35
N SER A 857 8.38 -4.41 14.78
CA SER A 857 8.38 -3.14 15.50
C SER A 857 7.88 -1.99 14.60
N PRO A 858 7.39 -0.88 15.16
CA PRO A 858 7.00 0.30 14.40
C PRO A 858 8.08 0.79 13.43
N GLY A 859 9.35 0.75 13.83
CA GLY A 859 10.49 1.11 12.97
C GLY A 859 10.70 0.13 11.81
N GLU A 860 10.61 -1.18 12.05
CA GLU A 860 10.69 -2.20 11.00
C GLU A 860 9.54 -2.06 9.99
N ARG A 861 8.31 -1.78 10.44
CA ARG A 861 7.16 -1.48 9.56
C ARG A 861 7.40 -0.22 8.74
N GLY A 862 7.88 0.84 9.36
CA GLY A 862 8.21 2.11 8.69
C GLY A 862 9.27 1.92 7.61
N SER A 863 10.34 1.21 7.90
CA SER A 863 11.39 0.92 6.92
C SER A 863 10.86 0.10 5.74
N LEU A 864 10.00 -0.89 5.99
CA LEU A 864 9.37 -1.71 4.97
C LEU A 864 8.50 -0.86 4.03
N LEU A 865 7.65 0.00 4.57
CA LEU A 865 6.78 0.89 3.79
C LEU A 865 7.59 1.86 2.93
N LEU A 866 8.65 2.46 3.50
CA LEU A 866 9.52 3.37 2.75
C LEU A 866 10.25 2.67 1.60
N VAL A 867 10.71 1.45 1.80
CA VAL A 867 11.30 0.64 0.73
C VAL A 867 10.28 0.41 -0.39
N PHE A 868 9.01 0.14 -0.05
CA PHE A 868 7.94 0.00 -1.04
C PHE A 868 7.71 1.30 -1.81
N TYR A 869 7.65 2.46 -1.16
CA TYR A 869 7.51 3.75 -1.85
C TYR A 869 8.72 4.08 -2.72
N LEU A 870 9.92 3.85 -2.23
CA LEU A 870 11.14 4.22 -2.93
C LEU A 870 11.43 3.30 -4.12
N LEU A 871 11.20 1.99 -4.00
CA LEU A 871 11.55 1.02 -5.03
C LEU A 871 10.36 0.56 -5.86
N LEU A 872 9.25 0.24 -5.21
CA LEU A 872 8.14 -0.47 -5.85
C LEU A 872 7.11 0.48 -6.48
N ASP A 873 6.99 1.72 -6.02
CA ASP A 873 6.06 2.68 -6.63
C ASP A 873 6.50 3.00 -8.08
N ALA A 874 5.67 2.60 -9.04
CA ALA A 874 5.93 2.79 -10.47
C ALA A 874 5.57 4.18 -10.98
N ARG A 875 4.91 4.99 -10.16
CA ARG A 875 4.55 6.35 -10.54
C ARG A 875 5.82 7.17 -10.64
N ASP A 876 6.11 7.69 -11.84
CA ASP A 876 7.26 8.58 -12.08
C ASP A 876 7.00 10.03 -11.64
N ILE A 877 5.91 10.27 -10.89
CA ILE A 877 5.60 11.57 -10.31
C ILE A 877 6.53 11.87 -9.12
N PRO A 878 6.76 13.13 -8.78
CA PRO A 878 7.62 13.49 -7.65
C PRO A 878 7.16 12.86 -6.34
N LEU A 879 8.11 12.43 -5.52
CA LEU A 879 7.86 11.89 -4.18
C LEU A 879 8.27 12.93 -3.14
N ILE A 880 7.33 13.28 -2.27
CA ILE A 880 7.56 14.19 -1.15
C ILE A 880 7.43 13.39 0.15
N LEU A 881 8.51 13.33 0.94
CA LEU A 881 8.57 12.62 2.22
C LEU A 881 8.71 13.63 3.37
N ASP A 882 7.80 13.64 4.33
CA ASP A 882 7.89 14.51 5.50
C ASP A 882 8.32 13.72 6.73
N GLN A 883 9.57 13.94 7.13
CA GLN A 883 10.23 13.37 8.31
C GLN A 883 10.13 11.83 8.39
N PRO A 884 10.57 11.09 7.36
CA PRO A 884 10.47 9.64 7.34
C PRO A 884 11.33 8.95 8.40
N GLU A 885 12.27 9.68 9.02
CA GLU A 885 13.15 9.18 10.05
C GLU A 885 12.54 9.08 11.46
N ASP A 886 11.40 9.72 11.73
CA ASP A 886 10.88 9.90 13.09
C ASP A 886 10.60 8.58 13.84
N ASN A 887 10.33 7.51 13.11
CA ASN A 887 10.08 6.17 13.68
C ASN A 887 11.21 5.17 13.41
N LEU A 888 12.35 5.63 12.91
CA LEU A 888 13.50 4.79 12.56
C LEU A 888 14.70 5.09 13.46
N ASP A 889 15.45 4.06 13.82
CA ASP A 889 16.77 4.27 14.42
C ASP A 889 17.80 4.71 13.38
N ASN A 890 18.89 5.31 13.84
CA ASN A 890 19.93 5.85 12.97
C ASN A 890 20.60 4.77 12.10
N GLU A 891 20.68 3.53 12.58
CA GLU A 891 21.25 2.42 11.84
C GLU A 891 20.34 2.04 10.67
N SER A 892 19.04 1.94 10.88
CA SER A 892 18.04 1.71 9.83
C SER A 892 18.03 2.85 8.80
N VAL A 893 18.15 4.10 9.25
CA VAL A 893 18.25 5.24 8.33
C VAL A 893 19.51 5.13 7.46
N ALA A 894 20.68 4.88 8.04
CA ALA A 894 21.93 4.85 7.31
C ALA A 894 22.08 3.62 6.39
N ASN A 895 21.72 2.43 6.89
CA ASN A 895 21.97 1.16 6.21
C ASN A 895 20.84 0.72 5.29
N ILE A 896 19.60 1.22 5.51
CA ILE A 896 18.42 0.83 4.73
C ILE A 896 17.94 2.02 3.91
N LEU A 897 17.51 3.10 4.55
CA LEU A 897 16.80 4.18 3.88
C LEU A 897 17.70 4.96 2.91
N VAL A 898 18.91 5.31 3.30
CA VAL A 898 19.86 6.06 2.46
C VAL A 898 20.18 5.34 1.14
N PRO A 899 20.55 4.04 1.10
CA PRO A 899 20.78 3.34 -0.16
C PRO A 899 19.55 3.34 -1.07
N PHE A 900 18.35 3.17 -0.53
CA PHE A 900 17.13 3.16 -1.31
C PHE A 900 16.74 4.54 -1.85
N ILE A 901 16.98 5.62 -1.10
CA ILE A 901 16.82 7.00 -1.59
C ILE A 901 17.78 7.26 -2.75
N ARG A 902 19.07 6.88 -2.59
CA ARG A 902 20.08 7.04 -3.65
C ARG A 902 19.69 6.31 -4.94
N GLU A 903 19.01 5.18 -4.84
CA GLU A 903 18.52 4.44 -6.01
C GLU A 903 17.24 5.07 -6.57
N ALA A 904 16.30 5.48 -5.74
CA ALA A 904 15.03 6.05 -6.15
C ALA A 904 15.18 7.40 -6.87
N LYS A 905 16.14 8.27 -6.44
CA LYS A 905 16.39 9.57 -7.10
C LYS A 905 16.89 9.45 -8.54
N LYS A 906 17.42 8.29 -8.93
CA LYS A 906 17.77 8.00 -10.33
C LYS A 906 16.55 7.88 -11.24
N ARG A 907 15.37 7.54 -10.68
CA ARG A 907 14.11 7.30 -11.42
C ARG A 907 13.14 8.46 -11.36
N ARG A 908 13.01 9.11 -10.21
CA ARG A 908 12.00 10.15 -9.94
C ARG A 908 12.59 11.28 -9.10
N GLN A 909 11.97 12.45 -9.16
CA GLN A 909 12.33 13.55 -8.28
C GLN A 909 11.90 13.25 -6.85
N ILE A 910 12.77 13.55 -5.88
CA ILE A 910 12.51 13.38 -4.44
C ILE A 910 12.64 14.72 -3.74
N VAL A 911 11.65 15.07 -2.91
CA VAL A 911 11.74 16.17 -1.96
C VAL A 911 11.58 15.57 -0.57
N ILE A 912 12.61 15.72 0.28
CA ILE A 912 12.59 15.16 1.63
C ILE A 912 12.68 16.28 2.66
N ILE A 913 11.78 16.24 3.62
CA ILE A 913 11.84 17.10 4.80
C ILE A 913 12.50 16.30 5.92
N THR A 914 13.60 16.79 6.47
CA THR A 914 14.34 16.01 7.47
C THR A 914 15.08 16.91 8.48
N HIS A 915 15.37 16.32 9.61
CA HIS A 915 16.32 16.83 10.60
C HIS A 915 17.49 15.84 10.83
N ASN A 916 17.59 14.79 10.01
CA ASN A 916 18.63 13.77 10.08
C ASN A 916 19.72 14.03 9.04
N ALA A 917 20.99 14.13 9.49
CA ALA A 917 22.13 14.37 8.61
C ALA A 917 22.35 13.25 7.59
N ASN A 918 22.03 11.99 7.94
CA ASN A 918 22.16 10.89 7.00
C ASN A 918 21.23 11.06 5.79
N LEU A 919 20.02 11.60 6.00
CA LEU A 919 19.05 11.81 4.91
C LEU A 919 19.35 13.05 4.06
N ALA A 920 20.00 14.06 4.61
CA ALA A 920 20.34 15.26 3.84
C ALA A 920 21.74 15.17 3.20
N VAL A 921 22.73 14.62 3.93
CA VAL A 921 24.13 14.62 3.51
C VAL A 921 24.57 13.27 2.96
N VAL A 922 24.36 12.16 3.71
CA VAL A 922 24.85 10.84 3.30
C VAL A 922 24.03 10.27 2.13
N SER A 923 22.76 10.65 1.99
CA SER A 923 21.98 10.30 0.79
C SER A 923 22.39 11.10 -0.46
N ASP A 924 23.35 12.01 -0.31
CA ASP A 924 23.90 12.83 -1.39
C ASP A 924 22.81 13.70 -2.06
N ALA A 925 22.09 14.52 -1.25
CA ALA A 925 21.13 15.46 -1.79
C ALA A 925 21.82 16.50 -2.67
N GLU A 926 21.27 16.71 -3.88
CA GLU A 926 21.80 17.69 -4.84
C GLU A 926 21.53 19.13 -4.38
N GLN A 927 20.41 19.32 -3.69
CA GLN A 927 20.01 20.62 -3.18
C GLN A 927 19.61 20.51 -1.71
N ILE A 928 20.04 21.46 -0.93
CA ILE A 928 19.59 21.66 0.44
C ILE A 928 18.91 23.02 0.55
N ILE A 929 17.72 23.05 1.14
CA ILE A 929 16.96 24.25 1.43
C ILE A 929 16.82 24.37 2.95
N ARG A 930 17.52 25.34 3.56
CA ARG A 930 17.31 25.70 4.95
C ARG A 930 16.16 26.68 5.07
N VAL A 931 15.13 26.36 5.82
CA VAL A 931 13.98 27.24 6.09
C VAL A 931 13.98 27.76 7.51
N LYS A 932 13.53 29.01 7.69
CA LYS A 932 13.43 29.71 8.97
C LYS A 932 12.16 30.55 9.03
N ILE A 933 11.49 30.55 10.17
CA ILE A 933 10.44 31.52 10.50
C ILE A 933 10.93 32.41 11.63
N ASP A 934 11.04 33.70 11.36
CA ASP A 934 11.39 34.70 12.38
C ASP A 934 10.14 35.15 13.11
N LYS A 935 9.90 34.57 14.29
CA LYS A 935 8.73 34.87 15.12
C LYS A 935 8.77 36.25 15.73
N GLN A 936 9.94 36.84 15.89
CA GLN A 936 10.11 38.20 16.42
C GLN A 936 9.84 39.25 15.34
N ASN A 937 10.09 38.89 14.08
CA ASN A 937 9.85 39.77 12.94
C ASN A 937 8.56 39.31 12.21
N ASN A 938 7.42 39.44 12.87
CA ASN A 938 6.08 39.23 12.34
C ASN A 938 5.89 37.85 11.65
N ASN A 939 6.55 36.79 12.15
CA ASN A 939 6.55 35.42 11.59
C ASN A 939 7.07 35.33 10.14
N LYS A 940 8.02 36.18 9.78
CA LYS A 940 8.59 36.22 8.44
C LYS A 940 9.29 34.92 8.08
N PHE A 941 8.83 34.26 7.03
CA PHE A 941 9.49 33.10 6.45
C PHE A 941 10.68 33.54 5.58
N SER A 942 11.77 32.84 5.72
CA SER A 942 12.97 33.02 4.89
C SER A 942 13.62 31.67 4.60
N PHE A 943 14.39 31.58 3.53
CA PHE A 943 15.13 30.38 3.18
C PHE A 943 16.47 30.72 2.52
N VAL A 944 17.39 29.76 2.61
CA VAL A 944 18.64 29.73 1.86
C VAL A 944 18.68 28.41 1.13
N SER A 945 19.11 28.43 -0.12
CA SER A 945 19.15 27.24 -0.97
C SER A 945 20.49 27.12 -1.69
N GLY A 946 20.98 25.89 -1.84
CA GLY A 946 22.25 25.60 -2.52
C GLY A 946 22.65 24.14 -2.38
N SER A 947 23.86 23.85 -2.85
CA SER A 947 24.54 22.55 -2.72
C SER A 947 25.47 22.53 -1.51
N LEU A 948 25.97 21.37 -1.12
CA LEU A 948 27.03 21.23 -0.09
C LEU A 948 28.38 21.90 -0.51
N GLU A 949 28.53 22.20 -1.79
CA GLU A 949 29.69 22.91 -2.33
C GLU A 949 29.62 24.44 -2.10
N SER A 950 28.48 24.93 -1.61
CA SER A 950 28.21 26.34 -1.34
C SER A 950 28.28 26.65 0.16
N ASN A 951 28.05 27.91 0.52
CA ASN A 951 28.07 28.36 1.92
C ASN A 951 26.96 27.72 2.79
N ILE A 952 25.98 27.06 2.21
CA ILE A 952 24.89 26.39 2.94
C ILE A 952 25.42 25.27 3.87
N VAL A 953 26.64 24.79 3.64
CA VAL A 953 27.27 23.77 4.49
C VAL A 953 27.32 24.22 5.96
N ASN A 954 27.49 25.51 6.23
CA ASN A 954 27.49 26.03 7.60
C ASN A 954 26.07 25.92 8.20
N ASP A 955 25.05 26.24 7.42
CA ASP A 955 23.66 26.09 7.84
C ASP A 955 23.28 24.64 8.11
N VAL A 956 23.80 23.72 7.30
CA VAL A 956 23.61 22.27 7.46
C VAL A 956 24.18 21.79 8.79
N ILE A 957 25.44 22.18 9.08
CA ILE A 957 26.12 21.82 10.33
C ILE A 957 25.38 22.42 11.54
N ASP A 958 24.94 23.67 11.44
CA ASP A 958 24.24 24.33 12.54
C ASP A 958 22.89 23.69 12.84
N VAL A 959 22.15 23.29 11.82
CA VAL A 959 20.80 22.74 11.97
C VAL A 959 20.82 21.25 12.29
N LEU A 960 21.63 20.45 11.59
CA LEU A 960 21.61 18.98 11.69
C LEU A 960 22.59 18.44 12.73
N GLU A 961 23.74 19.15 12.94
CA GLU A 961 24.77 18.71 13.84
C GLU A 961 24.85 19.52 15.15
N GLY A 962 24.04 20.57 15.27
CA GLY A 962 23.88 21.38 16.48
C GLY A 962 24.92 22.45 16.68
N THR A 963 25.83 22.70 15.83
CA THR A 963 26.87 23.73 15.62
C THR A 963 28.18 23.09 15.19
N ARG A 964 28.99 23.82 14.45
CA ARG A 964 30.35 23.37 14.08
C ARG A 964 31.18 22.96 15.30
N GLN A 965 31.08 23.72 16.42
CA GLN A 965 31.81 23.38 17.65
C GLN A 965 31.37 22.04 18.23
N SER A 966 30.06 21.76 18.26
CA SER A 966 29.56 20.49 18.75
C SER A 966 29.93 19.30 17.85
N PHE A 967 29.90 19.52 16.53
CA PHE A 967 30.35 18.57 15.54
C PHE A 967 31.84 18.20 15.74
N ASN A 968 32.73 19.20 15.76
CA ASN A 968 34.15 18.97 15.96
C ASN A 968 34.41 18.25 17.29
N LYS A 969 33.77 18.67 18.38
CA LYS A 969 33.93 18.01 19.69
C LYS A 969 33.51 16.55 19.70
N ARG A 970 32.46 16.17 18.94
CA ARG A 970 32.07 14.76 18.75
C ARG A 970 33.13 14.03 17.94
N HIS A 971 33.53 14.57 16.81
CA HIS A 971 34.57 14.01 15.95
C HIS A 971 35.87 13.73 16.74
N ASP A 972 36.40 14.73 17.46
CA ASP A 972 37.59 14.59 18.30
C ASP A 972 37.43 13.47 19.37
N LYS A 973 36.23 13.30 19.91
CA LYS A 973 35.97 12.26 20.90
C LYS A 973 35.90 10.85 20.30
N TYR A 974 35.42 10.73 19.07
CA TYR A 974 35.34 9.43 18.37
C TYR A 974 36.72 9.00 17.87
N ASP A 975 37.54 9.93 17.41
CA ASP A 975 38.92 9.68 16.92
C ASP A 975 39.92 9.27 17.98
N ILE A 976 39.60 9.36 19.28
CA ILE A 976 40.51 8.96 20.37
C ILE A 976 40.92 7.50 20.29
N THR A 977 40.06 6.64 19.71
CA THR A 977 40.31 5.18 19.59
C THR A 977 41.07 4.79 18.35
N GLU A 978 41.23 5.69 17.37
CA GLU A 978 41.96 5.45 16.12
C GLU A 978 43.39 6.00 16.13
N LYS A 979 43.77 6.81 17.13
CA LYS A 979 45.11 7.29 17.41
C LYS A 979 45.79 6.40 18.47
#